data_5938565e1aae06d49fa36bbc666b140f
#
_entry.id   5938565e1aae06d49fa36bbc666b140f
#
_cell.length_a   1.000
_cell.length_b   1.000
_cell.length_c   1.000
_cell.angle_alpha   90.00
_cell.angle_beta   90.00
_cell.angle_gamma   90.00
#
_symmetry.space_group_name_H-M   'P 1'
#
loop_
_entity.id
_entity.type
_entity.pdbx_description
1 polymer ?
#
loop_
_entity_poly.entity_id
_entity_poly.type
_entity_poly.pdbx_seq_one_letter_code
_entity_poly.pdbx_strand_id
1 'polypeptide(L)'
;GGACPLPSEDSSMETLKFAFRSLRQSPGFTLVAVFALALGIGANSAIFTIINAIFLRPLPYSQPEQIVQVTSTEAERQLNAIQMSWPRFEVVRERQDVFSDVSVSTPIVTTITGTGDPEQVQGLIVSSNYFPLLGVQPVVGRNFLPEEDRPGGPPVVMLTYAYWEKHYAARPDAIGQSITLDGHPHTIIGVLPKSVSGFPLHQQALFTTRPKETPFLVPAQIDGGGFYFTVLARLKPGVSIEQARSAMDVIASGYAQAHPTNVDAKSKITVGFLLDDLVGAQSQTYAMLLGAVAAVLLIACANVANLVLARFSRRRKEIGIRFALGARRSHVIAQFLTESVLLSLAGGAVGLLLAAFSLQLLVSVGKNFIPRVDDISLDPSVLVFTLGISIVSGLILGIVPALQASMHVVNDALKDSSRDSTSDRSRNRVRGALLISEIAVSFVLLIVTTLLIASFVRMHNVQPGFRAEGVFAGFIAPPPAQYPVDKPEALGNFYTRLYHRLQEIPGAKSVALSDNPPLSGNNGPSPYALVGRPLPPLGERPLANRHLISPNRFATLGIPVKAGRDFDERDTPSSPAVIIINEAMAKQIFPNGESPIGKKLITGMAQREGEVVGVIADHHSVSLAAAPTPEMYYPVFQRGENFIGILIRTDGNPAALAPSVRAALHDVDAGIPLTNPGTMQDFVDQSMADRQLTMTLLVLFAGLALILATLGVYSVMAYTVAQRSAEIGIRMALGARAVNVQQMVIRQGTKLAFVGILIGVAGALALTQLMNAFLFEVRAADPLIYLAISAMLVAVAVSACWIPARRAARVDPMQALHSA
;
A
#
# COMPACT_ATOMS: atom_id res chain seq x y z
N GLY A 1 65.70 -7.84 -8.56
CA GLY A 1 64.96 -7.30 -7.38
C GLY A 1 64.65 -5.83 -7.60
N GLY A 2 63.52 -5.52 -8.25
CA GLY A 2 63.00 -4.14 -8.39
C GLY A 2 61.57 -4.19 -7.91
N ALA A 3 61.34 -3.69 -6.70
CA ALA A 3 59.99 -3.51 -6.16
C ALA A 3 59.27 -2.47 -7.01
N CYS A 4 58.13 -2.88 -7.54
CA CYS A 4 57.17 -1.98 -8.23
C CYS A 4 56.65 -0.99 -7.17
N PRO A 5 56.79 0.32 -7.33
CA PRO A 5 56.22 1.26 -6.38
C PRO A 5 54.71 1.17 -6.45
N LEU A 6 54.07 1.07 -5.31
CA LEU A 6 52.64 1.23 -5.12
C LEU A 6 52.22 2.60 -5.74
N PRO A 7 51.02 2.73 -6.36
CA PRO A 7 50.58 3.99 -6.91
C PRO A 7 50.53 5.02 -5.77
N SER A 8 51.30 6.11 -5.95
CA SER A 8 51.40 7.24 -5.01
C SER A 8 50.01 7.87 -4.81
N GLU A 9 49.65 8.29 -3.59
CA GLU A 9 48.42 9.03 -3.24
C GLU A 9 48.22 10.27 -4.12
N ASP A 10 49.28 10.85 -4.67
CA ASP A 10 49.25 12.00 -5.59
C ASP A 10 48.51 11.73 -6.90
N SER A 11 48.53 10.48 -7.43
CA SER A 11 47.87 10.15 -8.69
C SER A 11 46.34 10.15 -8.62
N SER A 12 45.77 9.78 -7.45
CA SER A 12 44.31 9.75 -7.22
C SER A 12 43.76 11.17 -7.03
N MET A 13 44.47 12.03 -6.35
CA MET A 13 44.06 13.43 -6.13
C MET A 13 44.13 14.25 -7.44
N GLU A 14 45.09 14.00 -8.29
CA GLU A 14 45.19 14.64 -9.61
C GLU A 14 44.05 14.20 -10.54
N THR A 15 43.67 12.93 -10.49
CA THR A 15 42.53 12.39 -11.28
C THR A 15 41.23 13.05 -10.85
N LEU A 16 40.98 13.22 -9.54
CA LEU A 16 39.82 13.95 -8.99
C LEU A 16 39.77 15.40 -9.41
N LYS A 17 40.87 16.13 -9.29
CA LYS A 17 40.97 17.55 -9.71
C LYS A 17 40.69 17.70 -11.20
N PHE A 18 41.23 16.81 -12.02
CA PHE A 18 40.98 16.77 -13.44
C PHE A 18 39.52 16.50 -13.81
N ALA A 19 38.91 15.50 -13.15
CA ALA A 19 37.50 15.17 -13.35
C ALA A 19 36.58 16.36 -13.02
N PHE A 20 36.85 17.05 -11.91
CA PHE A 20 36.09 18.23 -11.50
C PHE A 20 36.23 19.39 -12.51
N ARG A 21 37.46 19.68 -12.98
CA ARG A 21 37.69 20.71 -14.03
C ARG A 21 36.98 20.38 -15.32
N SER A 22 37.01 19.10 -15.73
CA SER A 22 36.38 18.60 -16.92
C SER A 22 34.86 18.82 -16.91
N LEU A 23 34.19 18.53 -15.77
CA LEU A 23 32.78 18.77 -15.60
C LEU A 23 32.41 20.26 -15.59
N ARG A 24 33.25 21.12 -14.98
CA ARG A 24 33.04 22.56 -14.94
C ARG A 24 33.18 23.23 -16.32
N GLN A 25 34.00 22.68 -17.20
CA GLN A 25 34.20 23.18 -18.57
C GLN A 25 33.05 22.92 -19.54
N SER A 26 32.09 22.06 -19.15
CA SER A 26 30.91 21.72 -19.96
C SER A 26 29.62 21.78 -19.12
N PRO A 27 29.20 22.99 -18.70
CA PRO A 27 28.12 23.16 -17.72
C PRO A 27 26.78 22.64 -18.25
N GLY A 28 26.44 22.82 -19.53
CA GLY A 28 25.19 22.31 -20.10
C GLY A 28 25.07 20.78 -20.08
N PHE A 29 26.17 20.06 -20.38
CA PHE A 29 26.22 18.59 -20.26
C PHE A 29 26.05 18.19 -18.81
N THR A 30 26.81 18.78 -17.90
CA THR A 30 26.82 18.44 -16.48
C THR A 30 25.44 18.65 -15.86
N LEU A 31 24.78 19.78 -16.15
CA LEU A 31 23.43 20.07 -15.63
C LEU A 31 22.40 19.06 -16.12
N VAL A 32 22.38 18.75 -17.42
CA VAL A 32 21.41 17.77 -17.96
C VAL A 32 21.64 16.37 -17.38
N ALA A 33 22.92 15.95 -17.26
CA ALA A 33 23.25 14.64 -16.73
C ALA A 33 22.96 14.55 -15.22
N VAL A 34 23.32 15.57 -14.43
CA VAL A 34 22.98 15.63 -12.99
C VAL A 34 21.48 15.64 -12.79
N PHE A 35 20.72 16.40 -13.57
CA PHE A 35 19.27 16.46 -13.46
C PHE A 35 18.61 15.12 -13.79
N ALA A 36 19.02 14.45 -14.88
CA ALA A 36 18.51 13.13 -15.24
C ALA A 36 18.80 12.06 -14.16
N LEU A 37 20.04 12.06 -13.62
CA LEU A 37 20.42 11.17 -12.53
C LEU A 37 19.70 11.53 -11.22
N ALA A 38 19.53 12.80 -10.91
CA ALA A 38 18.82 13.26 -9.73
C ALA A 38 17.36 12.80 -9.71
N LEU A 39 16.68 12.85 -10.84
CA LEU A 39 15.32 12.34 -10.97
C LEU A 39 15.27 10.81 -10.77
N GLY A 40 16.18 10.06 -11.41
CA GLY A 40 16.21 8.60 -11.28
C GLY A 40 16.62 8.14 -9.88
N ILE A 41 17.72 8.68 -9.32
CA ILE A 41 18.22 8.31 -7.99
C ILE A 41 17.26 8.83 -6.91
N GLY A 42 16.74 10.06 -7.05
CA GLY A 42 15.81 10.66 -6.10
C GLY A 42 14.51 9.87 -5.98
N ALA A 43 13.91 9.46 -7.09
CA ALA A 43 12.72 8.60 -7.08
C ALA A 43 12.98 7.26 -6.40
N ASN A 44 14.14 6.62 -6.68
CA ASN A 44 14.54 5.38 -6.02
C ASN A 44 14.76 5.58 -4.51
N SER A 45 15.42 6.67 -4.11
CA SER A 45 15.65 6.99 -2.70
C SER A 45 14.35 7.26 -1.95
N ALA A 46 13.38 7.96 -2.57
CA ALA A 46 12.07 8.22 -1.98
C ALA A 46 11.28 6.91 -1.75
N ILE A 47 11.18 6.05 -2.77
CA ILE A 47 10.50 4.76 -2.64
C ILE A 47 11.24 3.83 -1.67
N PHE A 48 12.58 3.81 -1.71
CA PHE A 48 13.36 3.03 -0.75
C PHE A 48 13.12 3.51 0.69
N THR A 49 12.97 4.81 0.93
CA THR A 49 12.65 5.34 2.26
C THR A 49 11.34 4.78 2.79
N ILE A 50 10.31 4.70 1.94
CA ILE A 50 9.01 4.11 2.30
C ILE A 50 9.16 2.61 2.58
N ILE A 51 9.82 1.88 1.69
CA ILE A 51 10.05 0.43 1.84
C ILE A 51 10.89 0.15 3.09
N ASN A 52 11.92 0.94 3.35
CA ASN A 52 12.75 0.81 4.55
C ASN A 52 11.92 1.01 5.82
N ALA A 53 11.08 2.05 5.87
CA ALA A 53 10.24 2.32 7.03
C ALA A 53 9.20 1.20 7.28
N ILE A 54 8.63 0.63 6.22
CA ILE A 54 7.54 -0.35 6.32
C ILE A 54 8.07 -1.77 6.52
N PHE A 55 9.06 -2.21 5.72
CA PHE A 55 9.47 -3.61 5.62
C PHE A 55 10.83 -3.92 6.24
N LEU A 56 11.82 -3.02 6.10
CA LEU A 56 13.19 -3.31 6.48
C LEU A 56 13.53 -2.88 7.90
N ARG A 57 12.90 -1.80 8.37
CA ARG A 57 13.12 -1.32 9.72
C ARG A 57 12.46 -2.26 10.71
N PRO A 58 13.22 -2.89 11.62
CA PRO A 58 12.66 -3.79 12.60
C PRO A 58 11.60 -3.09 13.45
N LEU A 59 10.63 -3.85 13.92
CA LEU A 59 9.66 -3.36 14.89
C LEU A 59 10.38 -2.91 16.16
N PRO A 60 9.87 -1.90 16.89
CA PRO A 60 10.53 -1.34 18.06
C PRO A 60 10.38 -2.24 19.30
N TYR A 61 10.49 -3.55 19.10
CA TYR A 61 10.34 -4.58 20.11
C TYR A 61 11.66 -5.33 20.33
N SER A 62 11.77 -5.98 21.49
CA SER A 62 12.94 -6.82 21.77
C SER A 62 12.90 -8.09 20.91
N GLN A 63 13.98 -8.37 20.17
CA GLN A 63 14.11 -9.55 19.30
C GLN A 63 12.85 -9.74 18.40
N PRO A 64 12.53 -8.77 17.54
CA PRO A 64 11.29 -8.78 16.77
C PRO A 64 11.18 -9.96 15.81
N GLU A 65 12.30 -10.56 15.41
CA GLU A 65 12.40 -11.76 14.58
C GLU A 65 11.89 -13.04 15.27
N GLN A 66 11.69 -13.01 16.60
CA GLN A 66 11.11 -14.12 17.36
C GLN A 66 9.61 -13.92 17.62
N ILE A 67 9.08 -12.74 17.32
CA ILE A 67 7.66 -12.45 17.56
C ILE A 67 6.85 -12.91 16.36
N VAL A 68 5.90 -13.78 16.63
CA VAL A 68 4.98 -14.34 15.63
C VAL A 68 3.54 -14.04 15.99
N GLN A 69 2.71 -13.90 14.98
CA GLN A 69 1.27 -13.88 15.12
C GLN A 69 0.73 -15.28 14.84
N VAL A 70 -0.20 -15.73 15.69
CA VAL A 70 -0.88 -17.02 15.53
C VAL A 70 -2.31 -16.73 15.07
N THR A 71 -2.68 -17.26 13.91
CA THR A 71 -3.95 -16.98 13.24
C THR A 71 -4.70 -18.25 12.90
N SER A 72 -6.00 -18.12 12.64
CA SER A 72 -6.84 -19.21 12.15
C SER A 72 -7.05 -19.10 10.64
N THR A 73 -7.06 -20.24 9.93
CA THR A 73 -7.34 -20.29 8.49
C THR A 73 -8.28 -21.44 8.18
N GLU A 74 -9.22 -21.22 7.25
CA GLU A 74 -10.15 -22.25 6.79
C GLU A 74 -10.52 -22.00 5.32
N ALA A 75 -9.87 -22.72 4.42
CA ALA A 75 -9.98 -22.51 2.98
C ALA A 75 -11.40 -22.79 2.44
N GLU A 76 -12.08 -23.81 2.98
CA GLU A 76 -13.43 -24.18 2.55
C GLU A 76 -14.45 -23.06 2.81
N ARG A 77 -14.25 -22.28 3.87
CA ARG A 77 -15.09 -21.14 4.27
C ARG A 77 -14.49 -19.78 3.87
N GLN A 78 -13.40 -19.80 3.08
CA GLN A 78 -12.67 -18.60 2.60
C GLN A 78 -12.15 -17.71 3.74
N LEU A 79 -11.85 -18.29 4.89
CA LEU A 79 -11.26 -17.59 6.03
C LEU A 79 -9.72 -17.67 5.95
N ASN A 80 -9.06 -16.58 5.68
CA ASN A 80 -7.60 -16.50 5.55
C ASN A 80 -7.02 -15.59 6.63
N ALA A 81 -6.09 -16.14 7.44
CA ALA A 81 -5.34 -15.41 8.47
C ALA A 81 -6.23 -14.51 9.36
N ILE A 82 -7.31 -15.08 9.89
CA ILE A 82 -8.23 -14.39 10.78
C ILE A 82 -7.81 -14.55 12.25
N GLN A 83 -8.43 -13.77 13.11
CA GLN A 83 -8.26 -13.83 14.57
C GLN A 83 -8.53 -15.25 15.12
N MET A 84 -8.03 -15.53 16.31
CA MET A 84 -8.25 -16.79 17.00
C MET A 84 -9.46 -16.74 17.95
N SER A 85 -9.95 -17.91 18.32
CA SER A 85 -10.91 -18.06 19.42
C SER A 85 -10.19 -18.14 20.76
N TRP A 86 -10.93 -17.85 21.84
CA TRP A 86 -10.41 -18.00 23.21
C TRP A 86 -10.01 -19.45 23.53
N PRO A 87 -10.83 -20.49 23.26
CA PRO A 87 -10.44 -21.87 23.55
C PRO A 87 -9.18 -22.32 22.82
N ARG A 88 -8.96 -21.85 21.58
CA ARG A 88 -7.72 -22.15 20.84
C ARG A 88 -6.50 -21.44 21.44
N PHE A 89 -6.66 -20.18 21.85
CA PHE A 89 -5.61 -19.45 22.55
C PHE A 89 -5.16 -20.22 23.80
N GLU A 90 -6.08 -20.74 24.59
CA GLU A 90 -5.76 -21.52 25.80
C GLU A 90 -4.89 -22.74 25.47
N VAL A 91 -5.23 -23.51 24.44
CA VAL A 91 -4.45 -24.69 24.02
C VAL A 91 -3.08 -24.30 23.45
N VAL A 92 -3.00 -23.20 22.70
CA VAL A 92 -1.70 -22.67 22.17
C VAL A 92 -0.82 -22.17 23.31
N ARG A 93 -1.38 -21.52 24.32
CA ARG A 93 -0.64 -21.02 25.49
C ARG A 93 0.03 -22.13 26.30
N GLU A 94 -0.53 -23.32 26.29
CA GLU A 94 0.03 -24.48 27.00
C GLU A 94 1.28 -25.06 26.32
N ARG A 95 1.58 -24.68 25.05
CA ARG A 95 2.73 -25.19 24.28
C ARG A 95 4.03 -24.48 24.59
N GLN A 96 4.51 -24.71 25.80
CA GLN A 96 5.80 -24.19 26.27
C GLN A 96 7.02 -24.89 25.64
N ASP A 97 6.86 -25.90 24.81
CA ASP A 97 7.93 -26.50 24.02
C ASP A 97 8.31 -25.66 22.78
N VAL A 98 7.38 -24.94 22.20
CA VAL A 98 7.54 -24.13 21.00
C VAL A 98 7.72 -22.65 21.32
N PHE A 99 6.86 -22.13 22.20
CA PHE A 99 6.81 -20.71 22.56
C PHE A 99 7.39 -20.49 23.96
N SER A 100 8.16 -19.42 24.12
CA SER A 100 8.60 -18.96 25.44
C SER A 100 7.50 -18.19 26.17
N ASP A 101 6.63 -17.51 25.41
CA ASP A 101 5.49 -16.79 25.93
C ASP A 101 4.40 -16.65 24.85
N VAL A 102 3.13 -16.59 25.27
CA VAL A 102 1.96 -16.40 24.40
C VAL A 102 1.03 -15.40 25.04
N SER A 103 0.66 -14.36 24.33
CA SER A 103 -0.26 -13.31 24.78
C SER A 103 -1.44 -13.16 23.85
N VAL A 104 -2.50 -12.54 24.38
CA VAL A 104 -3.75 -12.31 23.65
C VAL A 104 -4.21 -10.87 23.80
N SER A 105 -4.84 -10.34 22.75
CA SER A 105 -5.45 -9.03 22.76
C SER A 105 -6.77 -9.02 21.97
N THR A 106 -7.63 -8.06 22.33
CA THR A 106 -8.85 -7.75 21.57
C THR A 106 -9.04 -6.23 21.49
N PRO A 107 -9.43 -5.66 20.35
CA PRO A 107 -9.65 -4.23 20.23
C PRO A 107 -10.88 -3.80 21.02
N ILE A 108 -10.82 -2.59 21.56
CA ILE A 108 -11.97 -1.91 22.17
C ILE A 108 -12.10 -0.49 21.63
N VAL A 109 -13.35 -0.02 21.63
CA VAL A 109 -13.68 1.41 21.54
C VAL A 109 -14.32 1.77 22.85
N THR A 110 -13.76 2.74 23.57
CA THR A 110 -14.23 3.13 24.90
C THR A 110 -14.42 4.64 24.98
N THR A 111 -15.37 5.08 25.79
CA THR A 111 -15.64 6.49 26.04
C THR A 111 -15.03 6.92 27.36
N ILE A 112 -14.16 7.91 27.33
CA ILE A 112 -13.55 8.54 28.48
C ILE A 112 -14.46 9.67 28.92
N THR A 113 -14.79 9.67 30.22
CA THR A 113 -15.63 10.70 30.87
C THR A 113 -14.96 11.22 32.12
N GLY A 114 -15.41 12.41 32.63
CA GLY A 114 -14.94 12.99 33.89
C GLY A 114 -13.73 13.92 33.76
N THR A 115 -13.16 14.13 32.58
CA THR A 115 -12.03 15.03 32.30
C THR A 115 -12.36 16.14 31.30
N GLY A 116 -13.64 16.41 31.06
CA GLY A 116 -14.15 17.36 30.08
C GLY A 116 -15.31 16.78 29.29
N ASP A 117 -15.44 17.17 28.01
CA ASP A 117 -16.41 16.55 27.11
C ASP A 117 -16.07 15.05 26.91
N PRO A 118 -17.09 14.18 26.79
CA PRO A 118 -16.88 12.77 26.53
C PRO A 118 -16.04 12.56 25.26
N GLU A 119 -14.95 11.81 25.37
CA GLU A 119 -14.04 11.50 24.26
C GLU A 119 -14.04 9.99 24.00
N GLN A 120 -14.36 9.59 22.76
CA GLN A 120 -14.25 8.19 22.34
C GLN A 120 -12.84 7.92 21.83
N VAL A 121 -12.22 6.87 22.33
CA VAL A 121 -10.86 6.46 21.96
C VAL A 121 -10.81 4.98 21.63
N GLN A 122 -9.84 4.63 20.79
CA GLN A 122 -9.50 3.24 20.53
C GLN A 122 -8.50 2.74 21.57
N GLY A 123 -8.66 1.50 21.99
CA GLY A 123 -7.75 0.82 22.91
C GLY A 123 -7.65 -0.67 22.63
N LEU A 124 -6.83 -1.36 23.40
CA LEU A 124 -6.76 -2.81 23.41
C LEU A 124 -6.97 -3.34 24.83
N ILE A 125 -7.73 -4.42 24.95
CA ILE A 125 -7.72 -5.26 26.14
C ILE A 125 -6.66 -6.33 25.89
N VAL A 126 -5.65 -6.43 26.76
CA VAL A 126 -4.49 -7.29 26.59
C VAL A 126 -4.29 -8.20 27.79
N SER A 127 -3.69 -9.38 27.59
CA SER A 127 -3.20 -10.19 28.71
C SER A 127 -2.04 -9.50 29.42
N SER A 128 -1.86 -9.75 30.71
CA SER A 128 -0.85 -9.09 31.56
C SER A 128 0.59 -9.20 31.03
N ASN A 129 0.90 -10.28 30.30
CA ASN A 129 2.20 -10.56 29.68
C ASN A 129 2.39 -9.92 28.28
N TYR A 130 1.45 -9.15 27.75
CA TYR A 130 1.49 -8.59 26.41
C TYR A 130 2.73 -7.71 26.17
N PHE A 131 2.96 -6.69 27.04
CA PHE A 131 4.12 -5.82 26.94
C PHE A 131 5.44 -6.52 27.32
N PRO A 132 5.49 -7.34 28.39
CA PRO A 132 6.64 -8.19 28.67
C PRO A 132 7.05 -9.08 27.48
N LEU A 133 6.10 -9.74 26.79
CA LEU A 133 6.36 -10.53 25.57
C LEU A 133 7.01 -9.67 24.46
N LEU A 134 6.55 -8.43 24.29
CA LEU A 134 7.14 -7.49 23.32
C LEU A 134 8.49 -6.92 23.79
N GLY A 135 8.87 -7.13 25.05
CA GLY A 135 10.05 -6.54 25.67
C GLY A 135 9.91 -5.05 25.96
N VAL A 136 8.67 -4.57 26.11
CA VAL A 136 8.34 -3.16 26.34
C VAL A 136 8.23 -2.88 27.84
N GLN A 137 8.93 -1.83 28.29
CA GLN A 137 8.82 -1.30 29.65
C GLN A 137 8.18 0.10 29.63
N PRO A 138 7.28 0.41 30.55
CA PRO A 138 6.73 1.75 30.69
C PRO A 138 7.82 2.79 30.99
N VAL A 139 7.66 4.01 30.50
CA VAL A 139 8.57 5.13 30.84
C VAL A 139 8.27 5.69 32.23
N VAL A 140 7.02 5.57 32.67
CA VAL A 140 6.56 5.94 34.03
C VAL A 140 5.59 4.88 34.49
N GLY A 141 5.67 4.49 35.75
CA GLY A 141 4.80 3.47 36.32
C GLY A 141 5.29 2.04 36.10
N ARG A 142 4.38 1.09 35.91
CA ARG A 142 4.67 -0.35 35.77
C ARG A 142 3.78 -1.03 34.71
N ASN A 143 4.14 -2.24 34.32
CA ASN A 143 3.32 -3.15 33.51
C ASN A 143 2.16 -3.74 34.34
N PHE A 144 1.20 -4.38 33.64
CA PHE A 144 0.14 -5.16 34.27
C PHE A 144 0.70 -6.31 35.10
N LEU A 145 0.01 -6.63 36.20
CA LEU A 145 0.32 -7.77 37.05
C LEU A 145 -0.63 -8.95 36.74
N PRO A 146 -0.19 -10.22 36.93
CA PRO A 146 -1.05 -11.38 36.69
C PRO A 146 -2.37 -11.40 37.47
N GLU A 147 -2.39 -10.81 38.69
CA GLU A 147 -3.59 -10.70 39.51
C GLU A 147 -4.61 -9.70 38.93
N GLU A 148 -4.16 -8.70 38.16
CA GLU A 148 -5.01 -7.72 37.49
C GLU A 148 -5.69 -8.31 36.24
N ASP A 149 -5.14 -9.39 35.69
CA ASP A 149 -5.63 -10.11 34.50
C ASP A 149 -6.56 -11.30 34.86
N ARG A 150 -6.79 -11.55 36.14
CA ARG A 150 -7.74 -12.57 36.59
C ARG A 150 -9.18 -12.05 36.55
N PRO A 151 -10.17 -12.93 36.37
CA PRO A 151 -11.56 -12.56 36.47
C PRO A 151 -11.85 -11.76 37.76
N GLY A 152 -12.51 -10.60 37.60
CA GLY A 152 -12.78 -9.69 38.71
C GLY A 152 -11.58 -8.95 39.31
N GLY A 153 -10.41 -9.01 38.68
CA GLY A 153 -9.23 -8.24 39.09
C GLY A 153 -9.47 -6.72 39.10
N PRO A 154 -8.59 -5.92 39.74
CA PRO A 154 -8.75 -4.48 39.83
C PRO A 154 -8.72 -3.83 38.42
N PRO A 155 -9.60 -2.84 38.16
CA PRO A 155 -9.63 -2.12 36.89
C PRO A 155 -8.42 -1.17 36.79
N VAL A 156 -7.51 -1.47 35.89
CA VAL A 156 -6.28 -0.71 35.66
C VAL A 156 -6.12 -0.38 34.17
N VAL A 157 -5.38 0.70 33.89
CA VAL A 157 -5.14 1.18 32.55
C VAL A 157 -3.71 1.66 32.36
N MET A 158 -3.14 1.39 31.20
CA MET A 158 -1.89 1.99 30.72
C MET A 158 -2.19 2.94 29.55
N LEU A 159 -1.51 4.08 29.51
CA LEU A 159 -1.70 5.10 28.48
C LEU A 159 -0.59 5.03 27.44
N THR A 160 -0.90 5.42 26.20
CA THR A 160 0.15 5.72 25.22
C THR A 160 0.83 7.04 25.57
N TYR A 161 2.06 7.23 25.10
CA TYR A 161 2.80 8.46 25.29
C TYR A 161 2.03 9.68 24.74
N ALA A 162 1.45 9.55 23.55
CA ALA A 162 0.72 10.63 22.89
C ALA A 162 -0.53 11.06 23.68
N TYR A 163 -1.29 10.09 24.23
CA TYR A 163 -2.46 10.40 25.05
C TYR A 163 -2.06 11.07 26.37
N TRP A 164 -1.02 10.56 27.03
CA TRP A 164 -0.47 11.14 28.26
C TRP A 164 0.09 12.56 28.05
N GLU A 165 0.81 12.80 26.94
CA GLU A 165 1.32 14.13 26.59
C GLU A 165 0.18 15.13 26.36
N LYS A 166 -0.84 14.72 25.59
CA LYS A 166 -1.98 15.57 25.22
C LYS A 166 -2.88 15.93 26.42
N HIS A 167 -3.21 14.97 27.28
CA HIS A 167 -4.22 15.16 28.33
C HIS A 167 -3.65 15.38 29.71
N TYR A 168 -2.42 14.94 29.97
CA TYR A 168 -1.76 15.07 31.28
C TYR A 168 -0.46 15.91 31.21
N ALA A 169 -0.19 16.57 30.07
CA ALA A 169 1.00 17.40 29.83
C ALA A 169 2.33 16.68 30.20
N ALA A 170 2.39 15.36 29.96
CA ALA A 170 3.51 14.49 30.30
C ALA A 170 3.95 14.52 31.76
N ARG A 171 3.04 14.79 32.70
CA ARG A 171 3.35 14.84 34.15
C ARG A 171 3.31 13.45 34.78
N PRO A 172 4.34 13.06 35.56
CA PRO A 172 4.40 11.73 36.19
C PRO A 172 3.30 11.49 37.25
N ASP A 173 2.72 12.55 37.81
CA ASP A 173 1.62 12.49 38.80
C ASP A 173 0.29 11.96 38.21
N ALA A 174 0.22 11.70 36.91
CA ALA A 174 -0.88 10.96 36.30
C ALA A 174 -0.96 9.49 36.80
N ILE A 175 0.15 8.90 37.24
CA ILE A 175 0.15 7.55 37.80
C ILE A 175 -0.57 7.54 39.15
N GLY A 176 -1.49 6.58 39.30
CA GLY A 176 -2.35 6.46 40.47
C GLY A 176 -3.65 7.29 40.41
N GLN A 177 -3.78 8.19 39.42
CA GLN A 177 -5.04 8.88 39.18
C GLN A 177 -6.09 7.94 38.60
N SER A 178 -7.35 8.27 38.79
CA SER A 178 -8.48 7.53 38.20
C SER A 178 -8.94 8.17 36.90
N ILE A 179 -9.14 7.36 35.87
CA ILE A 179 -9.78 7.72 34.61
C ILE A 179 -11.05 6.88 34.45
N THR A 180 -12.14 7.47 34.02
CA THR A 180 -13.42 6.76 33.87
C THR A 180 -13.55 6.29 32.43
N LEU A 181 -13.57 4.96 32.24
CA LEU A 181 -13.76 4.30 30.93
C LEU A 181 -15.15 3.65 30.93
N ASP A 182 -16.00 4.05 29.99
CA ASP A 182 -17.38 3.54 29.83
C ASP A 182 -18.19 3.55 31.15
N GLY A 183 -17.97 4.58 31.99
CA GLY A 183 -18.64 4.72 33.30
C GLY A 183 -17.93 3.97 34.45
N HIS A 184 -16.90 3.22 34.23
CA HIS A 184 -16.12 2.48 35.23
C HIS A 184 -14.79 3.17 35.54
N PRO A 185 -14.45 3.43 36.80
CA PRO A 185 -13.17 4.01 37.18
C PRO A 185 -12.04 2.99 37.00
N HIS A 186 -10.94 3.42 36.35
CA HIS A 186 -9.72 2.65 36.15
C HIS A 186 -8.53 3.43 36.73
N THR A 187 -7.61 2.75 37.40
CA THR A 187 -6.39 3.39 37.92
C THR A 187 -5.31 3.41 36.84
N ILE A 188 -4.73 4.56 36.55
CA ILE A 188 -3.60 4.70 35.65
C ILE A 188 -2.34 4.10 36.29
N ILE A 189 -1.76 3.04 35.74
CA ILE A 189 -0.62 2.33 36.33
C ILE A 189 0.69 2.51 35.56
N GLY A 190 0.63 2.95 34.31
CA GLY A 190 1.83 3.10 33.49
C GLY A 190 1.60 3.88 32.21
N VAL A 191 2.69 4.37 31.64
CA VAL A 191 2.72 5.05 30.34
C VAL A 191 3.75 4.38 29.44
N LEU A 192 3.34 4.03 28.23
CA LEU A 192 4.22 3.40 27.24
C LEU A 192 5.25 4.38 26.68
N PRO A 193 6.42 3.91 26.26
CA PRO A 193 7.44 4.75 25.63
C PRO A 193 6.98 5.25 24.24
N LYS A 194 7.42 6.44 23.87
CA LYS A 194 7.11 7.05 22.56
C LYS A 194 7.49 6.17 21.37
N SER A 195 8.58 5.41 21.49
CA SER A 195 9.05 4.49 20.47
C SER A 195 8.06 3.37 20.11
N VAL A 196 7.19 3.00 21.04
CA VAL A 196 6.21 1.91 20.88
C VAL A 196 4.83 2.45 20.51
N SER A 197 4.62 3.76 20.65
CA SER A 197 3.36 4.42 20.24
C SER A 197 3.18 4.53 18.72
N GLY A 198 4.13 4.05 17.94
CA GLY A 198 4.05 3.93 16.48
C GLY A 198 3.29 2.68 16.05
N PHE A 199 3.42 2.37 14.77
CA PHE A 199 2.79 1.17 14.19
C PHE A 199 3.26 -0.14 14.88
N PRO A 200 2.36 -1.11 15.16
CA PRO A 200 0.93 -1.12 14.83
C PRO A 200 0.02 -0.45 15.87
N LEU A 201 0.55 0.10 16.94
CA LEU A 201 -0.21 0.60 18.08
C LEU A 201 -0.58 2.10 17.98
N HIS A 202 -0.26 2.76 16.87
CA HIS A 202 -0.39 4.21 16.70
C HIS A 202 -1.83 4.76 16.81
N GLN A 203 -2.83 3.93 16.58
CA GLN A 203 -4.24 4.33 16.71
C GLN A 203 -4.78 4.16 18.13
N GLN A 204 -4.04 3.49 19.02
CA GLN A 204 -4.48 3.22 20.37
C GLN A 204 -4.18 4.41 21.28
N ALA A 205 -5.10 4.72 22.18
CA ALA A 205 -4.91 5.71 23.23
C ALA A 205 -4.53 5.04 24.57
N LEU A 206 -5.07 3.86 24.82
CA LEU A 206 -4.95 3.16 26.09
C LEU A 206 -5.00 1.64 25.96
N PHE A 207 -4.60 0.98 27.05
CA PHE A 207 -4.62 -0.48 27.19
C PHE A 207 -5.20 -0.85 28.55
N THR A 208 -6.10 -1.84 28.56
CA THR A 208 -6.63 -2.45 29.78
C THR A 208 -6.31 -3.94 29.78
N THR A 209 -6.67 -4.65 30.85
CA THR A 209 -6.45 -6.09 30.95
C THR A 209 -7.77 -6.86 31.08
N ARG A 210 -7.72 -8.20 31.18
CA ARG A 210 -8.86 -9.14 31.24
C ARG A 210 -9.59 -9.34 29.91
N PRO A 211 -8.89 -9.79 28.84
CA PRO A 211 -9.47 -9.92 27.50
C PRO A 211 -10.66 -10.92 27.44
N LYS A 212 -10.74 -11.90 28.35
CA LYS A 212 -11.90 -12.82 28.45
C LYS A 212 -13.17 -12.12 28.97
N GLU A 213 -13.05 -11.03 29.70
CA GLU A 213 -14.17 -10.23 30.24
C GLU A 213 -14.53 -9.04 29.34
N THR A 214 -14.19 -9.12 28.04
CA THR A 214 -14.53 -8.03 27.10
C THR A 214 -16.03 -7.77 27.11
N PRO A 215 -16.45 -6.50 27.28
CA PRO A 215 -17.86 -6.17 27.47
C PRO A 215 -18.70 -6.27 26.18
N PHE A 216 -18.05 -6.51 25.03
CA PHE A 216 -18.71 -6.55 23.72
C PHE A 216 -19.06 -7.96 23.25
N LEU A 217 -18.65 -9.01 23.98
CA LEU A 217 -18.89 -10.38 23.62
C LEU A 217 -19.69 -11.09 24.72
N VAL A 218 -20.63 -11.94 24.31
CA VAL A 218 -21.33 -12.82 25.24
C VAL A 218 -20.57 -14.15 25.40
N PRO A 219 -20.74 -14.88 26.53
CA PRO A 219 -20.03 -16.14 26.79
C PRO A 219 -20.11 -17.14 25.63
N ALA A 220 -21.29 -17.27 25.01
CA ALA A 220 -21.46 -18.16 23.87
C ALA A 220 -20.57 -17.82 22.64
N GLN A 221 -20.17 -16.58 22.48
CA GLN A 221 -19.24 -16.16 21.42
C GLN A 221 -17.79 -16.46 21.80
N ILE A 222 -17.44 -16.29 23.08
CA ILE A 222 -16.09 -16.55 23.59
C ILE A 222 -15.80 -18.06 23.63
N ASP A 223 -16.69 -18.83 24.27
CA ASP A 223 -16.49 -20.26 24.51
C ASP A 223 -16.88 -21.12 23.28
N GLY A 224 -17.73 -20.63 22.39
CA GLY A 224 -18.19 -21.29 21.17
C GLY A 224 -17.21 -21.24 19.98
N GLY A 225 -16.00 -20.78 20.18
CA GLY A 225 -14.97 -20.76 19.14
C GLY A 225 -15.01 -19.55 18.20
N GLY A 226 -15.55 -18.39 18.65
CA GLY A 226 -15.62 -17.17 17.86
C GLY A 226 -14.24 -16.52 17.63
N PHE A 227 -14.03 -15.94 16.45
CA PHE A 227 -12.77 -15.37 15.99
C PHE A 227 -12.64 -13.90 16.42
N TYR A 228 -12.27 -13.62 17.67
CA TYR A 228 -12.25 -12.26 18.23
C TYR A 228 -10.91 -11.82 18.81
N PHE A 229 -9.92 -12.73 18.89
CA PHE A 229 -8.69 -12.49 19.64
C PHE A 229 -7.47 -12.54 18.74
N THR A 230 -6.63 -11.51 18.81
CA THR A 230 -5.31 -11.50 18.21
C THR A 230 -4.33 -12.16 19.18
N VAL A 231 -3.64 -13.20 18.71
CA VAL A 231 -2.67 -13.95 19.52
C VAL A 231 -1.27 -13.67 19.01
N LEU A 232 -0.41 -13.18 19.90
CA LEU A 232 1.02 -13.02 19.68
C LEU A 232 1.76 -14.04 20.50
N ALA A 233 2.83 -14.59 19.93
CA ALA A 233 3.70 -15.51 20.64
C ALA A 233 5.16 -15.17 20.38
N ARG A 234 6.05 -15.56 21.31
CA ARG A 234 7.47 -15.49 21.12
C ARG A 234 8.03 -16.90 20.94
N LEU A 235 8.69 -17.13 19.81
CA LEU A 235 9.40 -18.41 19.58
C LEU A 235 10.53 -18.59 20.60
N LYS A 236 10.74 -19.82 21.05
CA LYS A 236 11.92 -20.17 21.83
C LYS A 236 13.18 -20.06 20.98
N PRO A 237 14.32 -19.70 21.59
CA PRO A 237 15.60 -19.71 20.89
C PRO A 237 15.88 -21.05 20.22
N GLY A 238 16.18 -21.03 18.91
CA GLY A 238 16.47 -22.23 18.12
C GLY A 238 15.26 -22.97 17.55
N VAL A 239 14.02 -22.55 17.84
CA VAL A 239 12.82 -23.10 17.21
C VAL A 239 12.56 -22.36 15.89
N SER A 240 12.47 -23.08 14.78
CA SER A 240 12.11 -22.49 13.48
C SER A 240 10.60 -22.30 13.34
N ILE A 241 10.20 -21.42 12.41
CA ILE A 241 8.79 -21.17 12.13
C ILE A 241 8.11 -22.42 11.56
N GLU A 242 8.83 -23.26 10.81
CA GLU A 242 8.32 -24.52 10.27
C GLU A 242 8.04 -25.53 11.37
N GLN A 243 8.90 -25.58 12.39
CA GLN A 243 8.66 -26.42 13.58
C GLN A 243 7.43 -25.92 14.35
N ALA A 244 7.28 -24.59 14.48
CA ALA A 244 6.09 -24.01 15.10
C ALA A 244 4.81 -24.35 14.32
N ARG A 245 4.82 -24.23 12.99
CA ARG A 245 3.69 -24.60 12.13
C ARG A 245 3.31 -26.07 12.28
N SER A 246 4.29 -26.96 12.25
CA SER A 246 4.05 -28.41 12.44
C SER A 246 3.46 -28.74 13.81
N ALA A 247 3.90 -28.06 14.86
CA ALA A 247 3.31 -28.20 16.19
C ALA A 247 1.87 -27.71 16.25
N MET A 248 1.56 -26.62 15.54
CA MET A 248 0.19 -26.06 15.46
C MET A 248 -0.77 -26.98 14.69
N ASP A 249 -0.30 -27.72 13.68
CA ASP A 249 -1.13 -28.71 12.97
C ASP A 249 -1.58 -29.85 13.92
N VAL A 250 -0.68 -30.29 14.82
CA VAL A 250 -1.02 -31.29 15.84
C VAL A 250 -2.06 -30.73 16.82
N ILE A 251 -1.88 -29.49 17.28
CA ILE A 251 -2.83 -28.82 18.17
C ILE A 251 -4.20 -28.67 17.50
N ALA A 252 -4.23 -28.21 16.25
CA ALA A 252 -5.49 -28.03 15.53
C ALA A 252 -6.27 -29.32 15.43
N SER A 253 -5.58 -30.45 15.19
CA SER A 253 -6.21 -31.78 15.12
C SER A 253 -6.74 -32.24 16.49
N GLY A 254 -5.99 -32.06 17.57
CA GLY A 254 -6.43 -32.35 18.93
C GLY A 254 -7.60 -31.48 19.39
N TYR A 255 -7.53 -30.18 19.06
CA TYR A 255 -8.60 -29.26 19.37
C TYR A 255 -9.90 -29.59 18.66
N ALA A 256 -9.85 -29.97 17.37
CA ALA A 256 -11.01 -30.39 16.61
C ALA A 256 -11.73 -31.60 17.25
N GLN A 257 -10.98 -32.55 17.84
CA GLN A 257 -11.53 -33.71 18.54
C GLN A 257 -12.15 -33.34 19.89
N ALA A 258 -11.51 -32.41 20.63
CA ALA A 258 -11.99 -31.98 21.94
C ALA A 258 -13.19 -31.02 21.85
N HIS A 259 -13.28 -30.22 20.79
CA HIS A 259 -14.31 -29.18 20.59
C HIS A 259 -15.05 -29.33 19.26
N PRO A 260 -15.67 -30.47 18.94
CA PRO A 260 -16.27 -30.73 17.63
C PRO A 260 -17.47 -29.82 17.32
N THR A 261 -18.08 -29.22 18.33
CA THR A 261 -19.24 -28.33 18.21
C THR A 261 -18.89 -26.86 18.02
N ASN A 262 -17.64 -26.49 18.21
CA ASN A 262 -17.19 -25.09 18.07
C ASN A 262 -17.17 -24.62 16.61
N VAL A 263 -17.36 -23.32 16.40
CA VAL A 263 -17.43 -22.75 15.06
C VAL A 263 -16.09 -22.86 14.32
N ASP A 264 -14.98 -22.87 15.05
CA ASP A 264 -13.61 -22.96 14.58
C ASP A 264 -13.03 -24.39 14.59
N ALA A 265 -13.83 -25.42 14.90
CA ALA A 265 -13.35 -26.79 15.05
C ALA A 265 -12.52 -27.30 13.86
N LYS A 266 -12.86 -26.91 12.63
CA LYS A 266 -12.17 -27.31 11.39
C LYS A 266 -11.08 -26.34 10.92
N SER A 267 -10.91 -25.19 11.55
CA SER A 267 -9.91 -24.23 11.13
C SER A 267 -8.50 -24.74 11.44
N LYS A 268 -7.55 -24.46 10.57
CA LYS A 268 -6.11 -24.68 10.83
C LYS A 268 -5.54 -23.53 11.67
N ILE A 269 -4.45 -23.79 12.37
CA ILE A 269 -3.69 -22.76 13.08
C ILE A 269 -2.45 -22.48 12.23
N THR A 270 -2.25 -21.22 11.87
CA THR A 270 -1.12 -20.75 11.07
C THR A 270 -0.24 -19.82 11.90
N VAL A 271 1.07 -19.90 11.71
CA VAL A 271 2.06 -19.04 12.38
C VAL A 271 2.81 -18.25 11.32
N GLY A 272 2.83 -16.93 11.47
CA GLY A 272 3.56 -15.98 10.64
C GLY A 272 4.42 -15.04 11.48
N PHE A 273 5.50 -14.48 10.91
CA PHE A 273 6.22 -13.40 11.59
C PHE A 273 5.32 -12.18 11.69
N LEU A 274 5.31 -11.51 12.84
CA LEU A 274 4.45 -10.36 13.08
C LEU A 274 4.61 -9.26 12.00
N LEU A 275 5.84 -8.98 11.58
CA LEU A 275 6.09 -7.99 10.54
C LEU A 275 5.46 -8.41 9.20
N ASP A 276 5.60 -9.68 8.81
CA ASP A 276 5.04 -10.19 7.55
C ASP A 276 3.51 -10.14 7.53
N ASP A 277 2.87 -10.46 8.65
CA ASP A 277 1.41 -10.40 8.77
C ASP A 277 0.88 -8.96 8.72
N LEU A 278 1.61 -8.01 9.31
CA LEU A 278 1.23 -6.60 9.34
C LEU A 278 1.36 -5.89 7.99
N VAL A 279 2.36 -6.28 7.18
CA VAL A 279 2.69 -5.56 5.92
C VAL A 279 2.64 -6.45 4.67
N GLY A 280 2.50 -7.75 4.83
CA GLY A 280 2.61 -8.74 3.74
C GLY A 280 1.59 -8.56 2.62
N ALA A 281 0.37 -8.14 2.95
CA ALA A 281 -0.69 -7.87 1.97
C ALA A 281 -0.30 -6.78 0.95
N GLN A 282 0.58 -5.86 1.32
CA GLN A 282 1.02 -4.74 0.48
C GLN A 282 2.37 -4.98 -0.20
N SER A 283 3.07 -6.09 0.13
CA SER A 283 4.43 -6.40 -0.35
C SER A 283 4.54 -6.40 -1.88
N GLN A 284 3.56 -6.96 -2.58
CA GLN A 284 3.53 -7.00 -4.04
C GLN A 284 3.39 -5.60 -4.65
N THR A 285 2.57 -4.72 -4.05
CA THR A 285 2.41 -3.33 -4.50
C THR A 285 3.72 -2.55 -4.38
N TYR A 286 4.43 -2.68 -3.26
CA TYR A 286 5.71 -2.01 -3.08
C TYR A 286 6.82 -2.59 -3.95
N ALA A 287 6.82 -3.91 -4.21
CA ALA A 287 7.74 -4.53 -5.17
C ALA A 287 7.51 -3.99 -6.59
N MET A 288 6.26 -3.78 -7.01
CA MET A 288 5.92 -3.18 -8.28
C MET A 288 6.40 -1.71 -8.38
N LEU A 289 6.21 -0.91 -7.33
CA LEU A 289 6.71 0.47 -7.26
C LEU A 289 8.25 0.51 -7.34
N LEU A 290 8.94 -0.40 -6.62
CA LEU A 290 10.40 -0.51 -6.69
C LEU A 290 10.86 -0.86 -8.11
N GLY A 291 10.20 -1.81 -8.77
CA GLY A 291 10.46 -2.14 -10.17
C GLY A 291 10.27 -0.95 -11.11
N ALA A 292 9.23 -0.15 -10.90
CA ALA A 292 8.95 1.04 -11.70
C ALA A 292 10.05 2.11 -11.55
N VAL A 293 10.48 2.43 -10.31
CA VAL A 293 11.54 3.43 -10.10
C VAL A 293 12.92 2.93 -10.54
N ALA A 294 13.19 1.61 -10.42
CA ALA A 294 14.39 1.00 -10.98
C ALA A 294 14.41 1.12 -12.52
N ALA A 295 13.27 0.93 -13.18
CA ALA A 295 13.13 1.15 -14.62
C ALA A 295 13.43 2.60 -15.01
N VAL A 296 12.90 3.58 -14.26
CA VAL A 296 13.19 5.01 -14.48
C VAL A 296 14.69 5.31 -14.33
N LEU A 297 15.35 4.72 -13.33
CA LEU A 297 16.80 4.87 -13.15
C LEU A 297 17.58 4.27 -14.33
N LEU A 298 17.19 3.09 -14.81
CA LEU A 298 17.83 2.47 -15.98
C LEU A 298 17.70 3.37 -17.22
N ILE A 299 16.54 3.98 -17.44
CA ILE A 299 16.32 4.96 -18.52
C ILE A 299 17.22 6.18 -18.32
N ALA A 300 17.30 6.73 -17.12
CA ALA A 300 18.17 7.86 -16.80
C ALA A 300 19.65 7.50 -17.04
N CYS A 301 20.10 6.32 -16.62
CA CYS A 301 21.45 5.83 -16.87
C CYS A 301 21.72 5.66 -18.39
N ALA A 302 20.79 5.11 -19.16
CA ALA A 302 20.93 4.96 -20.60
C ALA A 302 21.10 6.33 -21.29
N ASN A 303 20.30 7.32 -20.87
CA ASN A 303 20.39 8.69 -21.38
C ASN A 303 21.74 9.36 -21.08
N VAL A 304 22.20 9.27 -19.82
CA VAL A 304 23.48 9.83 -19.44
C VAL A 304 24.63 9.09 -20.10
N ALA A 305 24.54 7.75 -20.25
CA ALA A 305 25.52 6.96 -20.99
C ALA A 305 25.63 7.43 -22.45
N ASN A 306 24.51 7.68 -23.13
CA ASN A 306 24.49 8.23 -24.48
C ASN A 306 25.16 9.62 -24.56
N LEU A 307 24.93 10.49 -23.58
CA LEU A 307 25.58 11.82 -23.47
C LEU A 307 27.09 11.69 -23.22
N VAL A 308 27.52 10.79 -22.34
CA VAL A 308 28.95 10.52 -22.04
C VAL A 308 29.65 9.97 -23.27
N LEU A 309 29.03 9.03 -24.01
CA LEU A 309 29.55 8.50 -25.28
C LEU A 309 29.69 9.60 -26.37
N ALA A 310 28.75 10.56 -26.40
CA ALA A 310 28.82 11.69 -27.31
C ALA A 310 30.01 12.60 -26.99
N ARG A 311 30.25 12.87 -25.70
CA ARG A 311 31.40 13.69 -25.23
C ARG A 311 32.73 13.00 -25.48
N PHE A 312 32.80 11.69 -25.25
CA PHE A 312 33.99 10.88 -25.52
C PHE A 312 34.47 11.01 -27.00
N SER A 313 33.52 10.95 -27.94
CA SER A 313 33.82 11.07 -29.35
C SER A 313 34.51 12.39 -29.74
N ARG A 314 34.22 13.49 -29.07
CA ARG A 314 34.87 14.80 -29.25
C ARG A 314 36.30 14.86 -28.67
N ARG A 315 36.58 14.05 -27.64
CA ARG A 315 37.89 13.99 -26.95
C ARG A 315 38.85 12.92 -27.54
N ARG A 316 38.45 12.23 -28.60
CA ARG A 316 39.22 11.13 -29.17
C ARG A 316 40.66 11.51 -29.55
N LYS A 317 40.86 12.69 -30.17
CA LYS A 317 42.19 13.20 -30.54
C LYS A 317 43.06 13.39 -29.29
N GLU A 318 42.54 13.99 -28.22
CA GLU A 318 43.23 14.21 -26.95
C GLU A 318 43.67 12.87 -26.31
N ILE A 319 42.79 11.88 -26.29
CA ILE A 319 43.06 10.56 -25.72
C ILE A 319 44.09 9.79 -26.57
N GLY A 320 44.03 9.91 -27.90
CA GLY A 320 45.01 9.34 -28.81
C GLY A 320 46.42 9.91 -28.58
N ILE A 321 46.55 11.23 -28.38
CA ILE A 321 47.82 11.90 -28.04
C ILE A 321 48.37 11.39 -26.69
N ARG A 322 47.53 11.21 -25.70
CA ARG A 322 47.94 10.68 -24.40
C ARG A 322 48.48 9.25 -24.48
N PHE A 323 47.83 8.39 -25.28
CA PHE A 323 48.35 7.03 -25.52
C PHE A 323 49.69 7.07 -26.27
N ALA A 324 49.82 7.93 -27.27
CA ALA A 324 51.07 8.12 -28.00
C ALA A 324 52.22 8.64 -27.07
N LEU A 325 51.88 9.40 -26.03
CA LEU A 325 52.80 9.84 -24.97
C LEU A 325 53.02 8.82 -23.85
N GLY A 326 52.49 7.56 -23.96
CA GLY A 326 52.77 6.46 -23.03
C GLY A 326 51.76 6.29 -21.87
N ALA A 327 50.57 6.92 -21.92
CA ALA A 327 49.58 6.74 -20.88
C ALA A 327 49.07 5.29 -20.82
N ARG A 328 49.01 4.73 -19.61
CA ARG A 328 48.50 3.35 -19.39
C ARG A 328 46.97 3.33 -19.56
N ARG A 329 46.41 2.22 -20.10
CA ARG A 329 44.98 2.00 -20.29
C ARG A 329 44.20 2.14 -18.97
N SER A 330 44.78 1.64 -17.87
CA SER A 330 44.18 1.72 -16.52
C SER A 330 43.94 3.17 -16.07
N HIS A 331 44.83 4.10 -16.39
CA HIS A 331 44.65 5.51 -16.04
C HIS A 331 43.47 6.16 -16.78
N VAL A 332 43.33 5.85 -18.08
CA VAL A 332 42.20 6.36 -18.87
C VAL A 332 40.87 5.75 -18.40
N ILE A 333 40.84 4.47 -18.08
CA ILE A 333 39.65 3.81 -17.52
C ILE A 333 39.30 4.43 -16.17
N ALA A 334 40.26 4.55 -15.25
CA ALA A 334 40.07 5.15 -13.95
C ALA A 334 39.54 6.60 -14.04
N GLN A 335 40.03 7.38 -15.00
CA GLN A 335 39.55 8.75 -15.23
C GLN A 335 38.07 8.77 -15.63
N PHE A 336 37.63 7.94 -16.60
CA PHE A 336 36.25 7.89 -17.02
C PHE A 336 35.32 7.41 -15.92
N LEU A 337 35.74 6.40 -15.15
CA LEU A 337 34.99 5.92 -13.99
C LEU A 337 34.86 7.02 -12.92
N THR A 338 35.96 7.73 -12.62
CA THR A 338 35.94 8.83 -11.66
C THR A 338 35.03 9.99 -12.11
N GLU A 339 35.11 10.41 -13.41
CA GLU A 339 34.21 11.44 -13.95
C GLU A 339 32.75 11.00 -13.85
N SER A 340 32.42 9.75 -14.17
CA SER A 340 31.04 9.23 -14.13
C SER A 340 30.52 9.06 -12.69
N VAL A 341 31.37 8.59 -11.76
CA VAL A 341 31.01 8.45 -10.34
C VAL A 341 30.79 9.82 -9.70
N LEU A 342 31.65 10.82 -9.97
CA LEU A 342 31.44 12.19 -9.47
C LEU A 342 30.14 12.79 -10.00
N LEU A 343 29.85 12.58 -11.28
CA LEU A 343 28.60 13.04 -11.89
C LEU A 343 27.38 12.40 -11.22
N SER A 344 27.46 11.09 -10.95
CA SER A 344 26.38 10.32 -10.32
C SER A 344 26.22 10.66 -8.84
N LEU A 345 27.31 10.93 -8.12
CA LEU A 345 27.27 11.42 -6.74
C LEU A 345 26.63 12.82 -6.65
N ALA A 346 26.96 13.71 -7.59
CA ALA A 346 26.31 15.02 -7.69
C ALA A 346 24.80 14.86 -7.97
N GLY A 347 24.45 13.94 -8.89
CA GLY A 347 23.05 13.57 -9.14
C GLY A 347 22.38 12.98 -7.91
N GLY A 348 23.06 12.11 -7.17
CA GLY A 348 22.59 11.52 -5.92
C GLY A 348 22.33 12.55 -4.82
N ALA A 349 23.22 13.52 -4.65
CA ALA A 349 23.05 14.60 -3.68
C ALA A 349 21.81 15.48 -4.00
N VAL A 350 21.65 15.90 -5.26
CA VAL A 350 20.46 16.64 -5.70
C VAL A 350 19.21 15.73 -5.62
N GLY A 351 19.32 14.44 -5.98
CA GLY A 351 18.26 13.46 -5.88
C GLY A 351 17.77 13.24 -4.45
N LEU A 352 18.68 13.24 -3.47
CA LEU A 352 18.33 13.13 -2.05
C LEU A 352 17.54 14.35 -1.57
N LEU A 353 17.90 15.56 -2.02
CA LEU A 353 17.15 16.78 -1.72
C LEU A 353 15.73 16.72 -2.33
N LEU A 354 15.62 16.24 -3.57
CA LEU A 354 14.31 16.03 -4.22
C LEU A 354 13.48 14.96 -3.48
N ALA A 355 14.12 13.87 -3.04
CA ALA A 355 13.48 12.85 -2.23
C ALA A 355 12.97 13.42 -0.90
N ALA A 356 13.78 14.20 -0.18
CA ALA A 356 13.36 14.84 1.07
C ALA A 356 12.12 15.72 0.89
N PHE A 357 12.09 16.55 -0.16
CA PHE A 357 10.95 17.40 -0.46
C PHE A 357 9.70 16.60 -0.86
N SER A 358 9.86 15.60 -1.72
CA SER A 358 8.74 14.76 -2.17
C SER A 358 8.16 13.91 -1.03
N LEU A 359 9.00 13.43 -0.09
CA LEU A 359 8.56 12.70 1.08
C LEU A 359 7.73 13.56 2.03
N GLN A 360 8.12 14.82 2.27
CA GLN A 360 7.31 15.74 3.09
C GLN A 360 5.90 15.93 2.50
N LEU A 361 5.81 16.09 1.17
CA LEU A 361 4.53 16.19 0.48
C LEU A 361 3.73 14.89 0.59
N LEU A 362 4.39 13.74 0.37
CA LEU A 362 3.75 12.43 0.43
C LEU A 362 3.22 12.11 1.84
N VAL A 363 3.99 12.38 2.89
CA VAL A 363 3.59 12.20 4.28
C VAL A 363 2.40 13.09 4.61
N SER A 364 2.37 14.35 4.13
CA SER A 364 1.24 15.25 4.40
C SER A 364 -0.09 14.78 3.80
N VAL A 365 -0.04 14.10 2.64
CA VAL A 365 -1.21 13.56 1.93
C VAL A 365 -1.53 12.13 2.40
N GLY A 366 -0.51 11.35 2.73
CA GLY A 366 -0.61 9.91 2.98
C GLY A 366 -0.89 9.51 4.42
N LYS A 367 -1.10 10.45 5.37
CA LYS A 367 -1.25 10.16 6.81
C LYS A 367 -2.28 9.08 7.15
N ASN A 368 -3.34 8.97 6.38
CA ASN A 368 -4.44 8.04 6.62
C ASN A 368 -4.32 6.72 5.85
N PHE A 369 -3.34 6.58 4.93
CA PHE A 369 -3.30 5.48 3.97
C PHE A 369 -1.99 4.68 3.99
N ILE A 370 -0.89 5.28 4.47
CA ILE A 370 0.42 4.63 4.47
C ILE A 370 0.68 4.07 5.87
N PRO A 371 0.85 2.74 6.03
CA PRO A 371 1.29 2.17 7.28
C PRO A 371 2.63 2.78 7.70
N ARG A 372 2.82 3.04 9.00
CA ARG A 372 4.08 3.58 9.53
C ARG A 372 4.48 4.93 8.93
N VAL A 373 3.51 5.76 8.51
CA VAL A 373 3.79 7.06 7.88
C VAL A 373 4.64 7.97 8.78
N ASP A 374 4.46 7.90 10.08
CA ASP A 374 5.23 8.68 11.07
C ASP A 374 6.68 8.20 11.22
N ASP A 375 6.97 6.96 10.81
CA ASP A 375 8.32 6.38 10.81
C ASP A 375 9.10 6.75 9.52
N ILE A 376 8.43 7.32 8.50
CA ILE A 376 9.04 7.70 7.24
C ILE A 376 9.96 8.90 7.46
N SER A 377 11.26 8.64 7.48
CA SER A 377 12.30 9.66 7.65
C SER A 377 13.56 9.28 6.90
N LEU A 378 14.34 10.29 6.51
CA LEU A 378 15.67 10.06 5.94
C LEU A 378 16.62 9.60 7.06
N ASP A 379 16.80 8.32 7.17
CA ASP A 379 17.71 7.68 8.12
C ASP A 379 19.07 7.33 7.47
N PRO A 380 20.08 6.91 8.25
CA PRO A 380 21.37 6.49 7.73
C PRO A 380 21.31 5.38 6.67
N SER A 381 20.31 4.48 6.73
CA SER A 381 20.11 3.39 5.75
C SER A 381 19.78 3.96 4.37
N VAL A 382 18.95 5.01 4.31
CA VAL A 382 18.61 5.72 3.07
C VAL A 382 19.82 6.43 2.50
N LEU A 383 20.66 7.04 3.35
CA LEU A 383 21.90 7.68 2.90
C LEU A 383 22.86 6.66 2.30
N VAL A 384 23.06 5.51 2.95
CA VAL A 384 23.90 4.41 2.46
C VAL A 384 23.34 3.84 1.14
N PHE A 385 22.03 3.64 1.06
CA PHE A 385 21.38 3.21 -0.18
C PHE A 385 21.59 4.21 -1.32
N THR A 386 21.34 5.51 -1.07
CA THR A 386 21.52 6.57 -2.07
C THR A 386 22.96 6.69 -2.53
N LEU A 387 23.92 6.56 -1.61
CA LEU A 387 25.35 6.52 -1.93
C LEU A 387 25.67 5.30 -2.79
N GLY A 388 25.21 4.12 -2.38
CA GLY A 388 25.43 2.85 -3.08
C GLY A 388 24.87 2.88 -4.51
N ILE A 389 23.61 3.31 -4.68
CA ILE A 389 22.97 3.36 -5.99
C ILE A 389 23.62 4.44 -6.89
N SER A 390 24.14 5.54 -6.30
CA SER A 390 24.89 6.56 -7.02
C SER A 390 26.23 6.01 -7.53
N ILE A 391 26.96 5.27 -6.70
CA ILE A 391 28.22 4.64 -7.10
C ILE A 391 27.96 3.59 -8.20
N VAL A 392 26.98 2.71 -8.03
CA VAL A 392 26.62 1.68 -9.01
C VAL A 392 26.22 2.31 -10.33
N SER A 393 25.38 3.34 -10.31
CA SER A 393 24.99 4.10 -11.52
C SER A 393 26.22 4.72 -12.19
N GLY A 394 27.12 5.36 -11.42
CA GLY A 394 28.36 5.93 -11.93
C GLY A 394 29.29 4.91 -12.57
N LEU A 395 29.41 3.72 -11.98
CA LEU A 395 30.20 2.61 -12.55
C LEU A 395 29.56 2.11 -13.86
N ILE A 396 28.25 1.87 -13.90
CA ILE A 396 27.52 1.47 -15.11
C ILE A 396 27.73 2.48 -16.24
N LEU A 397 27.62 3.78 -15.93
CA LEU A 397 27.84 4.88 -16.88
C LEU A 397 29.27 4.94 -17.40
N GLY A 398 30.24 4.66 -16.56
CA GLY A 398 31.67 4.76 -16.88
C GLY A 398 32.24 3.54 -17.59
N ILE A 399 31.70 2.32 -17.36
CA ILE A 399 32.23 1.06 -17.92
C ILE A 399 32.16 1.05 -19.45
N VAL A 400 31.04 1.43 -20.06
CA VAL A 400 30.86 1.37 -21.52
C VAL A 400 31.85 2.28 -22.27
N PRO A 401 32.01 3.58 -21.92
CA PRO A 401 33.04 4.44 -22.52
C PRO A 401 34.47 3.97 -22.23
N ALA A 402 34.74 3.48 -21.01
CA ALA A 402 36.04 3.01 -20.60
C ALA A 402 36.52 1.79 -21.43
N LEU A 403 35.64 0.81 -21.65
CA LEU A 403 35.91 -0.37 -22.49
C LEU A 403 36.13 0.04 -23.95
N GLN A 404 35.31 0.94 -24.49
CA GLN A 404 35.50 1.45 -25.84
C GLN A 404 36.81 2.21 -26.01
N ALA A 405 37.23 3.01 -25.02
CA ALA A 405 38.51 3.70 -25.03
C ALA A 405 39.69 2.73 -25.05
N SER A 406 39.59 1.58 -24.35
CA SER A 406 40.67 0.61 -24.23
C SER A 406 40.87 -0.28 -25.47
N MET A 407 39.80 -0.53 -26.25
CA MET A 407 39.85 -1.51 -27.35
C MET A 407 40.32 -0.93 -28.72
N HIS A 408 40.14 0.37 -28.98
CA HIS A 408 40.25 0.92 -30.34
C HIS A 408 41.44 1.83 -30.64
N VAL A 409 42.18 2.28 -29.62
CA VAL A 409 43.18 3.34 -29.79
C VAL A 409 44.51 2.84 -30.41
N VAL A 410 44.83 1.56 -30.22
CA VAL A 410 46.11 1.00 -30.69
C VAL A 410 46.09 0.71 -32.21
N ASN A 411 44.96 0.34 -32.78
CA ASN A 411 44.84 -0.01 -34.23
C ASN A 411 44.62 1.21 -35.11
N ASP A 412 44.03 2.33 -34.57
CA ASP A 412 43.63 3.48 -35.36
C ASP A 412 44.72 4.57 -35.45
N ALA A 413 45.63 4.64 -34.47
CA ALA A 413 46.74 5.56 -34.49
C ALA A 413 47.78 5.24 -35.58
N LEU A 414 47.76 4.01 -36.09
CA LEU A 414 48.65 3.53 -37.15
C LEU A 414 48.04 3.54 -38.57
N LYS A 415 46.73 3.89 -38.67
CA LYS A 415 46.03 3.92 -39.98
C LYS A 415 45.43 5.29 -40.26
N ASP A 416 46.26 6.28 -40.48
CA ASP A 416 45.86 7.66 -40.77
C ASP A 416 45.41 7.89 -42.23
N SER A 417 45.16 6.85 -43.02
CA SER A 417 44.85 6.98 -44.44
C SER A 417 43.74 6.13 -45.05
N SER A 418 42.94 5.44 -44.24
CA SER A 418 41.76 4.73 -44.81
C SER A 418 40.46 5.19 -44.13
N ARG A 419 39.61 5.81 -44.93
CA ARG A 419 38.19 6.10 -44.70
C ARG A 419 37.41 4.80 -44.40
N ASP A 420 37.49 4.24 -43.20
CA ASP A 420 36.76 2.98 -42.96
C ASP A 420 35.93 3.00 -41.65
N SER A 421 34.78 3.03 -41.97
CA SER A 421 33.41 2.84 -41.48
C SER A 421 33.13 1.72 -40.44
N THR A 422 34.07 0.88 -40.03
CA THR A 422 33.77 -0.26 -39.11
C THR A 422 33.71 0.12 -37.65
N SER A 423 34.58 1.04 -37.21
CA SER A 423 34.57 1.51 -35.80
C SER A 423 33.37 2.41 -35.48
N ASP A 424 32.88 3.17 -36.44
CA ASP A 424 31.70 4.03 -36.30
C ASP A 424 30.39 3.22 -36.32
N ARG A 425 30.35 2.08 -37.08
CA ARG A 425 29.20 1.16 -37.04
C ARG A 425 29.02 0.47 -35.69
N SER A 426 30.11 0.05 -35.02
CA SER A 426 30.04 -0.58 -33.70
C SER A 426 29.48 0.37 -32.65
N ARG A 427 29.93 1.63 -32.66
CA ARG A 427 29.51 2.67 -31.71
C ARG A 427 28.04 3.10 -31.88
N ASN A 428 27.62 3.21 -33.15
CA ASN A 428 26.23 3.50 -33.47
C ASN A 428 25.30 2.34 -33.09
N ARG A 429 25.78 1.08 -33.07
CA ARG A 429 25.05 -0.08 -32.59
C ARG A 429 24.83 -0.03 -31.07
N VAL A 430 25.86 0.34 -30.27
CA VAL A 430 25.72 0.46 -28.78
C VAL A 430 24.73 1.54 -28.42
N ARG A 431 24.81 2.73 -29.05
CA ARG A 431 23.84 3.82 -28.80
C ARG A 431 22.43 3.44 -29.25
N GLY A 432 22.33 2.78 -30.40
CA GLY A 432 21.04 2.24 -30.86
C GLY A 432 20.46 1.22 -29.90
N ALA A 433 21.29 0.33 -29.33
CA ALA A 433 20.87 -0.66 -28.34
C ALA A 433 20.38 0.00 -27.04
N LEU A 434 21.11 1.02 -26.54
CA LEU A 434 20.67 1.79 -25.37
C LEU A 434 19.34 2.50 -25.61
N LEU A 435 19.14 3.12 -26.78
CA LEU A 435 17.88 3.75 -27.13
C LEU A 435 16.74 2.73 -27.29
N ILE A 436 17.00 1.57 -27.88
CA ILE A 436 16.03 0.48 -28.00
C ILE A 436 15.62 -0.02 -26.61
N SER A 437 16.59 -0.26 -25.71
CA SER A 437 16.29 -0.71 -24.33
C SER A 437 15.50 0.35 -23.55
N GLU A 438 15.83 1.63 -23.71
CA GLU A 438 15.12 2.75 -23.09
C GLU A 438 13.65 2.81 -23.54
N ILE A 439 13.40 2.70 -24.85
CA ILE A 439 12.04 2.69 -25.40
C ILE A 439 11.29 1.44 -24.93
N ALA A 440 11.95 0.27 -24.91
CA ALA A 440 11.33 -0.97 -24.46
C ALA A 440 10.91 -0.91 -23.00
N VAL A 441 11.79 -0.41 -22.12
CA VAL A 441 11.48 -0.25 -20.68
C VAL A 441 10.39 0.80 -20.46
N SER A 442 10.44 1.93 -21.18
CA SER A 442 9.39 2.95 -21.14
C SER A 442 8.04 2.41 -21.62
N PHE A 443 8.04 1.57 -22.68
CA PHE A 443 6.82 0.93 -23.17
C PHE A 443 6.21 0.02 -22.10
N VAL A 444 7.01 -0.84 -21.47
CA VAL A 444 6.55 -1.73 -20.39
C VAL A 444 5.93 -0.92 -19.25
N LEU A 445 6.62 0.13 -18.79
CA LEU A 445 6.12 0.97 -17.69
C LEU A 445 4.81 1.68 -18.06
N LEU A 446 4.70 2.18 -19.28
CA LEU A 446 3.48 2.83 -19.78
C LEU A 446 2.31 1.84 -19.89
N ILE A 447 2.54 0.60 -20.39
CA ILE A 447 1.51 -0.45 -20.43
C ILE A 447 1.02 -0.78 -19.03
N VAL A 448 1.94 -1.08 -18.10
CA VAL A 448 1.60 -1.39 -16.71
C VAL A 448 0.76 -0.27 -16.09
N THR A 449 1.21 0.97 -16.23
CA THR A 449 0.50 2.13 -15.70
C THR A 449 -0.87 2.29 -16.34
N THR A 450 -0.99 2.15 -17.66
CA THR A 450 -2.27 2.31 -18.36
C THR A 450 -3.27 1.21 -18.02
N LEU A 451 -2.81 -0.04 -17.85
CA LEU A 451 -3.66 -1.16 -17.40
C LEU A 451 -4.21 -0.91 -15.99
N LEU A 452 -3.38 -0.39 -15.09
CA LEU A 452 -3.81 -0.05 -13.72
C LEU A 452 -4.77 1.13 -13.71
N ILE A 453 -4.55 2.16 -14.55
CA ILE A 453 -5.51 3.26 -14.72
C ILE A 453 -6.84 2.72 -15.24
N ALA A 454 -6.81 1.88 -16.27
CA ALA A 454 -8.03 1.28 -16.82
C ALA A 454 -8.76 0.42 -15.79
N SER A 455 -8.03 -0.37 -14.99
CA SER A 455 -8.55 -1.14 -13.88
C SER A 455 -9.19 -0.25 -12.81
N PHE A 456 -8.52 0.83 -12.41
CA PHE A 456 -9.04 1.79 -11.43
C PHE A 456 -10.30 2.50 -11.94
N VAL A 457 -10.31 2.97 -13.19
CA VAL A 457 -11.47 3.64 -13.80
C VAL A 457 -12.67 2.68 -13.88
N ARG A 458 -12.44 1.41 -14.23
CA ARG A 458 -13.52 0.42 -14.23
C ARG A 458 -14.06 0.19 -12.83
N MET A 459 -13.19 0.04 -11.84
CA MET A 459 -13.59 -0.13 -10.44
C MET A 459 -14.33 1.09 -9.89
N HIS A 460 -13.90 2.30 -10.24
CA HIS A 460 -14.59 3.55 -9.86
C HIS A 460 -16.00 3.64 -10.48
N ASN A 461 -16.18 3.09 -11.67
CA ASN A 461 -17.46 3.08 -12.38
C ASN A 461 -18.34 1.86 -12.02
N VAL A 462 -17.88 0.95 -11.13
CA VAL A 462 -18.75 -0.12 -10.62
C VAL A 462 -19.92 0.51 -9.90
N GLN A 463 -21.12 0.06 -10.24
CA GLN A 463 -22.29 0.42 -9.46
C GLN A 463 -22.24 -0.35 -8.13
N PRO A 464 -22.04 0.32 -6.99
CA PRO A 464 -21.85 -0.37 -5.71
C PRO A 464 -23.13 -1.06 -5.22
N GLY A 465 -24.27 -0.85 -5.91
CA GLY A 465 -25.58 -1.36 -5.50
C GLY A 465 -26.23 -0.53 -4.40
N PHE A 466 -25.60 0.57 -3.99
CA PHE A 466 -26.15 1.58 -3.06
C PHE A 466 -25.79 3.00 -3.52
N ARG A 467 -26.45 4.01 -2.94
CA ARG A 467 -26.22 5.43 -3.23
C ARG A 467 -25.52 6.09 -2.05
N ALA A 468 -24.23 6.37 -2.18
CA ALA A 468 -23.42 7.05 -1.15
C ALA A 468 -23.67 8.56 -1.11
N GLU A 469 -23.97 9.17 -2.27
CA GLU A 469 -24.16 10.60 -2.41
C GLU A 469 -25.33 11.11 -1.55
N GLY A 470 -25.15 12.27 -0.91
CA GLY A 470 -26.19 12.88 -0.08
C GLY A 470 -26.46 12.15 1.24
N VAL A 471 -25.57 11.27 1.69
CA VAL A 471 -25.71 10.53 2.95
C VAL A 471 -24.64 10.96 3.94
N PHE A 472 -25.05 11.51 5.08
CA PHE A 472 -24.22 11.69 6.27
C PHE A 472 -23.90 10.33 6.88
N ALA A 473 -22.69 10.16 7.39
CA ALA A 473 -22.26 9.01 8.17
C ALA A 473 -21.46 9.46 9.40
N GLY A 474 -21.69 8.82 10.52
CA GLY A 474 -20.93 9.01 11.76
C GLY A 474 -21.16 7.83 12.68
N PHE A 475 -20.33 7.65 13.71
CA PHE A 475 -20.45 6.48 14.60
C PHE A 475 -20.66 6.90 16.05
N ILE A 476 -21.29 6.01 16.79
CA ILE A 476 -21.44 6.08 18.25
C ILE A 476 -21.14 4.72 18.87
N ALA A 477 -20.65 4.74 20.11
CA ALA A 477 -20.51 3.52 20.93
C ALA A 477 -21.14 3.75 22.30
N PRO A 478 -22.39 3.32 22.50
CA PRO A 478 -23.01 3.37 23.82
C PRO A 478 -22.22 2.58 24.86
N PRO A 479 -21.94 3.15 26.04
CA PRO A 479 -21.11 2.50 27.04
C PRO A 479 -21.73 1.17 27.52
N PRO A 480 -20.98 0.05 27.53
CA PRO A 480 -21.51 -1.27 27.96
C PRO A 480 -21.96 -1.30 29.43
N ALA A 481 -21.41 -0.43 30.29
CA ALA A 481 -21.86 -0.31 31.65
C ALA A 481 -23.33 0.12 31.79
N GLN A 482 -23.76 1.01 30.88
CA GLN A 482 -25.12 1.53 30.87
C GLN A 482 -26.03 0.74 29.91
N TYR A 483 -25.43 0.24 28.85
CA TYR A 483 -26.11 -0.48 27.75
C TYR A 483 -25.44 -1.84 27.49
N PRO A 484 -25.59 -2.81 28.41
CA PRO A 484 -24.91 -4.10 28.26
C PRO A 484 -25.52 -4.95 27.14
N VAL A 485 -24.64 -5.64 26.39
CA VAL A 485 -25.04 -6.48 25.21
C VAL A 485 -25.91 -7.69 25.58
N ASP A 486 -25.84 -8.15 26.82
CA ASP A 486 -26.66 -9.22 27.37
C ASP A 486 -28.09 -8.76 27.72
N LYS A 487 -28.32 -7.44 27.74
CA LYS A 487 -29.63 -6.81 27.96
C LYS A 487 -30.11 -6.04 26.74
N PRO A 488 -30.50 -6.71 25.65
CA PRO A 488 -30.81 -6.08 24.38
C PRO A 488 -31.95 -5.06 24.43
N GLU A 489 -32.84 -5.15 25.47
CA GLU A 489 -33.94 -4.20 25.68
C GLU A 489 -33.43 -2.77 25.99
N ALA A 490 -32.37 -2.64 26.80
CA ALA A 490 -31.81 -1.35 27.15
C ALA A 490 -31.22 -0.64 25.90
N LEU A 491 -30.46 -1.38 25.08
CA LEU A 491 -29.93 -0.87 23.83
C LEU A 491 -31.05 -0.61 22.81
N GLY A 492 -32.03 -1.48 22.68
CA GLY A 492 -33.17 -1.31 21.77
C GLY A 492 -33.95 -0.04 22.09
N ASN A 493 -34.22 0.22 23.37
CA ASN A 493 -34.91 1.45 23.81
C ASN A 493 -34.07 2.70 23.55
N PHE A 494 -32.75 2.65 23.75
CA PHE A 494 -31.84 3.73 23.42
C PHE A 494 -31.87 4.04 21.92
N TYR A 495 -31.71 3.01 21.08
CA TYR A 495 -31.71 3.17 19.62
C TYR A 495 -33.05 3.64 19.07
N THR A 496 -34.16 3.20 19.65
CA THR A 496 -35.49 3.70 19.27
C THR A 496 -35.64 5.19 19.54
N ARG A 497 -35.27 5.66 20.75
CA ARG A 497 -35.31 7.09 21.07
C ARG A 497 -34.38 7.91 20.16
N LEU A 498 -33.15 7.41 19.95
CA LEU A 498 -32.18 8.07 19.08
C LEU A 498 -32.70 8.14 17.63
N TYR A 499 -33.21 7.04 17.11
CA TYR A 499 -33.76 6.95 15.77
C TYR A 499 -34.87 7.98 15.52
N HIS A 500 -35.84 8.10 16.45
CA HIS A 500 -36.89 9.12 16.34
C HIS A 500 -36.33 10.53 16.44
N ARG A 501 -35.41 10.79 17.37
CA ARG A 501 -34.83 12.12 17.53
C ARG A 501 -34.00 12.55 16.32
N LEU A 502 -33.32 11.63 15.64
CA LEU A 502 -32.62 11.91 14.40
C LEU A 502 -33.56 12.21 13.24
N GLN A 503 -34.77 11.62 13.19
CA GLN A 503 -35.79 11.91 12.18
C GLN A 503 -36.35 13.34 12.28
N GLU A 504 -36.27 13.97 13.43
CA GLU A 504 -36.72 15.35 13.67
C GLU A 504 -35.71 16.39 13.17
N ILE A 505 -34.50 15.99 12.76
CA ILE A 505 -33.46 16.93 12.28
C ILE A 505 -33.93 17.59 10.98
N PRO A 506 -33.96 18.95 10.91
CA PRO A 506 -34.33 19.66 9.69
C PRO A 506 -33.45 19.27 8.50
N GLY A 507 -34.04 18.87 7.42
CA GLY A 507 -33.34 18.42 6.20
C GLY A 507 -33.02 16.94 6.17
N ALA A 508 -33.29 16.16 7.20
CA ALA A 508 -33.19 14.71 7.18
C ALA A 508 -34.38 14.13 6.39
N LYS A 509 -34.10 13.50 5.24
CA LYS A 509 -35.13 12.84 4.41
C LYS A 509 -35.37 11.39 4.83
N SER A 510 -34.32 10.72 5.21
CA SER A 510 -34.36 9.34 5.69
C SER A 510 -33.21 9.13 6.67
N VAL A 511 -33.49 8.40 7.74
CA VAL A 511 -32.54 8.10 8.82
C VAL A 511 -32.41 6.59 8.93
N ALA A 512 -31.22 6.12 9.18
CA ALA A 512 -30.95 4.72 9.49
C ALA A 512 -29.80 4.57 10.49
N LEU A 513 -29.85 3.47 11.22
CA LEU A 513 -28.75 2.98 12.05
C LEU A 513 -28.19 1.70 11.40
N SER A 514 -26.87 1.54 11.41
CA SER A 514 -26.21 0.35 10.86
C SER A 514 -24.90 0.10 11.57
N ASP A 515 -24.72 -1.11 12.15
CA ASP A 515 -23.44 -1.49 12.78
C ASP A 515 -22.28 -1.47 11.78
N ASN A 516 -22.60 -1.74 10.53
CA ASN A 516 -21.63 -1.87 9.46
C ASN A 516 -22.12 -1.19 8.17
N PRO A 517 -21.90 0.11 7.98
CA PRO A 517 -22.13 0.76 6.71
C PRO A 517 -21.31 0.10 5.59
N PRO A 518 -21.80 0.02 4.34
CA PRO A 518 -21.02 -0.58 3.24
C PRO A 518 -19.63 0.04 3.11
N LEU A 519 -18.63 -0.78 2.84
CA LEU A 519 -17.22 -0.41 2.68
C LEU A 519 -16.52 0.16 3.93
N SER A 520 -17.11 0.03 5.12
CA SER A 520 -16.51 0.45 6.39
C SER A 520 -15.42 -0.50 6.92
N GLY A 521 -15.21 -1.64 6.25
CA GLY A 521 -14.15 -2.60 6.58
C GLY A 521 -14.49 -3.58 7.73
N ASN A 522 -15.63 -3.43 8.38
CA ASN A 522 -16.03 -4.31 9.47
C ASN A 522 -16.94 -5.45 8.95
N ASN A 523 -16.42 -6.66 8.84
CA ASN A 523 -17.15 -7.83 8.39
C ASN A 523 -17.20 -8.87 9.50
N GLY A 524 -18.41 -9.25 9.91
CA GLY A 524 -18.65 -10.24 10.95
C GLY A 524 -19.27 -11.51 10.38
N PRO A 525 -18.49 -12.48 9.85
CA PRO A 525 -19.03 -13.72 9.35
C PRO A 525 -19.69 -14.51 10.49
N SER A 526 -20.91 -15.00 10.26
CA SER A 526 -21.71 -15.69 11.25
C SER A 526 -22.31 -16.95 10.65
N PRO A 527 -22.30 -18.11 11.37
CA PRO A 527 -22.82 -19.37 10.86
C PRO A 527 -24.36 -19.35 10.79
N TYR A 528 -24.90 -20.02 9.76
CA TYR A 528 -26.34 -20.18 9.62
C TYR A 528 -26.73 -21.59 9.13
N ALA A 529 -27.99 -21.99 9.38
CA ALA A 529 -28.58 -23.20 8.86
C ALA A 529 -30.09 -23.03 8.63
N LEU A 530 -30.68 -23.79 7.73
CA LEU A 530 -32.11 -23.77 7.46
C LEU A 530 -32.84 -24.69 8.44
N VAL A 531 -33.88 -24.21 9.10
CA VAL A 531 -34.76 -25.03 9.96
C VAL A 531 -35.49 -26.08 9.11
N GLY A 532 -35.57 -27.30 9.62
CA GLY A 532 -36.23 -28.41 8.92
C GLY A 532 -35.30 -29.25 8.04
N ARG A 533 -34.01 -28.89 7.95
CA ARG A 533 -32.94 -29.75 7.41
C ARG A 533 -32.08 -30.30 8.55
N PRO A 534 -31.35 -31.42 8.34
CA PRO A 534 -30.38 -31.90 9.32
C PRO A 534 -29.43 -30.76 9.71
N LEU A 535 -29.23 -30.51 11.00
CA LEU A 535 -28.47 -29.40 11.51
C LEU A 535 -26.97 -29.77 11.61
N PRO A 536 -26.07 -29.25 10.75
CA PRO A 536 -24.64 -29.53 10.86
C PRO A 536 -24.05 -28.92 12.12
N PRO A 537 -22.93 -29.45 12.62
CA PRO A 537 -22.12 -28.76 13.64
C PRO A 537 -21.79 -27.32 13.22
N LEU A 538 -21.57 -26.41 14.19
CA LEU A 538 -21.29 -24.99 13.90
C LEU A 538 -20.12 -24.78 12.94
N GLY A 539 -19.05 -25.58 13.08
CA GLY A 539 -17.87 -25.53 12.21
C GLY A 539 -18.11 -25.98 10.76
N GLU A 540 -19.25 -26.59 10.45
CA GLU A 540 -19.60 -27.05 9.11
C GLU A 540 -20.67 -26.19 8.44
N ARG A 541 -21.25 -25.25 9.19
CA ARG A 541 -22.27 -24.36 8.65
C ARG A 541 -21.68 -23.32 7.73
N PRO A 542 -22.36 -22.97 6.64
CA PRO A 542 -21.95 -21.84 5.82
C PRO A 542 -21.98 -20.54 6.62
N LEU A 543 -21.19 -19.57 6.20
CA LEU A 543 -21.09 -18.26 6.80
C LEU A 543 -21.78 -17.21 5.93
N ALA A 544 -22.41 -16.23 6.57
CA ALA A 544 -22.90 -15.01 5.95
C ALA A 544 -22.49 -13.82 6.81
N ASN A 545 -22.21 -12.68 6.18
CA ASN A 545 -21.92 -11.45 6.91
C ASN A 545 -23.16 -10.98 7.66
N ARG A 546 -22.97 -10.66 8.94
CA ARG A 546 -24.04 -10.25 9.84
C ARG A 546 -24.10 -8.72 9.90
N HIS A 547 -25.31 -8.16 9.83
CA HIS A 547 -25.55 -6.74 9.97
C HIS A 547 -26.71 -6.47 10.91
N LEU A 548 -26.59 -5.47 11.80
CA LEU A 548 -27.66 -4.96 12.64
C LEU A 548 -28.07 -3.59 12.09
N ILE A 549 -29.34 -3.45 11.75
CA ILE A 549 -29.86 -2.27 11.07
C ILE A 549 -31.18 -1.80 11.67
N SER A 550 -31.45 -0.51 11.54
CA SER A 550 -32.78 0.04 11.79
C SER A 550 -33.68 -0.09 10.55
N PRO A 551 -34.96 0.13 10.67
CA PRO A 551 -35.84 0.39 9.53
C PRO A 551 -35.27 1.50 8.61
N ASN A 552 -35.68 1.48 7.34
CA ASN A 552 -35.27 2.47 6.33
C ASN A 552 -33.77 2.47 5.93
N ARG A 553 -32.92 1.55 6.42
CA ARG A 553 -31.52 1.50 5.99
C ARG A 553 -31.42 1.30 4.47
N PHE A 554 -32.21 0.39 3.94
CA PHE A 554 -32.19 0.12 2.51
C PHE A 554 -32.70 1.31 1.68
N ALA A 555 -33.75 1.97 2.13
CA ALA A 555 -34.25 3.21 1.53
C ALA A 555 -33.24 4.36 1.62
N THR A 556 -32.60 4.54 2.80
CA THR A 556 -31.57 5.55 3.02
C THR A 556 -30.37 5.36 2.07
N LEU A 557 -29.97 4.12 1.81
CA LEU A 557 -28.89 3.80 0.89
C LEU A 557 -29.35 3.55 -0.56
N GLY A 558 -30.67 3.56 -0.82
CA GLY A 558 -31.23 3.29 -2.14
C GLY A 558 -31.06 1.86 -2.62
N ILE A 559 -31.00 0.89 -1.69
CA ILE A 559 -30.91 -0.56 -1.97
C ILE A 559 -32.33 -1.11 -2.16
N PRO A 560 -32.67 -1.73 -3.31
CA PRO A 560 -34.03 -2.22 -3.54
C PRO A 560 -34.36 -3.45 -2.70
N VAL A 561 -35.54 -3.49 -2.08
CA VAL A 561 -36.16 -4.70 -1.56
C VAL A 561 -36.78 -5.47 -2.73
N LYS A 562 -36.32 -6.71 -2.97
CA LYS A 562 -36.73 -7.55 -4.11
C LYS A 562 -37.96 -8.39 -3.83
N ALA A 563 -38.10 -8.85 -2.59
CA ALA A 563 -39.23 -9.66 -2.14
C ALA A 563 -39.50 -9.43 -0.66
N GLY A 564 -40.76 -9.59 -0.22
CA GLY A 564 -41.12 -9.43 1.17
C GLY A 564 -41.20 -7.98 1.60
N ARG A 565 -40.72 -7.66 2.82
CA ARG A 565 -40.74 -6.32 3.44
C ARG A 565 -39.39 -5.93 4.04
N ASP A 566 -39.19 -4.62 4.26
CA ASP A 566 -38.15 -4.08 5.15
C ASP A 566 -38.55 -4.29 6.62
N PHE A 567 -37.61 -4.08 7.54
CA PHE A 567 -37.93 -3.99 8.96
C PHE A 567 -38.79 -2.76 9.22
N ASP A 568 -39.60 -2.87 10.28
CA ASP A 568 -40.41 -1.79 10.74
C ASP A 568 -40.40 -1.71 12.29
N GLU A 569 -41.08 -0.71 12.86
CA GLU A 569 -41.08 -0.47 14.31
C GLU A 569 -41.76 -1.56 15.14
N ARG A 570 -42.49 -2.48 14.49
CA ARG A 570 -43.11 -3.65 15.13
C ARG A 570 -42.09 -4.78 15.42
N ASP A 571 -40.93 -4.71 14.77
CA ASP A 571 -39.86 -5.69 14.96
C ASP A 571 -39.06 -5.36 16.27
N THR A 572 -39.74 -5.44 17.42
CA THR A 572 -39.24 -5.14 18.77
C THR A 572 -38.59 -6.34 19.44
N PRO A 573 -37.90 -6.21 20.58
CA PRO A 573 -37.35 -7.35 21.34
C PRO A 573 -38.36 -8.40 21.73
N SER A 574 -39.62 -8.03 21.92
CA SER A 574 -40.71 -8.95 22.30
C SER A 574 -41.44 -9.57 21.11
N SER A 575 -41.19 -9.11 19.89
CA SER A 575 -41.79 -9.68 18.69
C SER A 575 -41.03 -10.91 18.22
N PRO A 576 -41.61 -11.79 17.35
CA PRO A 576 -40.89 -12.90 16.73
C PRO A 576 -39.63 -12.40 16.03
N ALA A 577 -38.51 -13.13 16.15
CA ALA A 577 -37.27 -12.75 15.52
C ALA A 577 -37.37 -12.85 13.99
N VAL A 578 -36.96 -11.76 13.31
CA VAL A 578 -37.04 -11.66 11.85
C VAL A 578 -35.64 -11.40 11.26
N ILE A 579 -35.47 -11.82 10.01
CA ILE A 579 -34.22 -11.74 9.26
C ILE A 579 -34.53 -11.23 7.85
N ILE A 580 -33.68 -10.35 7.32
CA ILE A 580 -33.61 -10.03 5.90
C ILE A 580 -32.31 -10.63 5.34
N ILE A 581 -32.33 -11.11 4.10
CA ILE A 581 -31.16 -11.68 3.42
C ILE A 581 -30.96 -10.98 2.06
N ASN A 582 -29.74 -11.07 1.51
CA ASN A 582 -29.52 -10.59 0.14
C ASN A 582 -29.75 -11.69 -0.90
N GLU A 583 -29.74 -11.32 -2.19
CA GLU A 583 -29.95 -12.28 -3.29
C GLU A 583 -28.88 -13.37 -3.33
N ALA A 584 -27.61 -13.05 -3.00
CA ALA A 584 -26.50 -14.00 -2.95
C ALA A 584 -26.76 -15.10 -1.92
N MET A 585 -27.19 -14.73 -0.71
CA MET A 585 -27.56 -15.69 0.33
C MET A 585 -28.81 -16.51 -0.06
N ALA A 586 -29.81 -15.85 -0.65
CA ALA A 586 -31.01 -16.53 -1.11
C ALA A 586 -30.70 -17.60 -2.17
N LYS A 587 -29.84 -17.30 -3.15
CA LYS A 587 -29.38 -18.25 -4.17
C LYS A 587 -28.58 -19.43 -3.56
N GLN A 588 -27.77 -19.16 -2.53
CA GLN A 588 -26.99 -20.20 -1.87
C GLN A 588 -27.85 -21.18 -1.09
N ILE A 589 -28.87 -20.69 -0.39
CA ILE A 589 -29.77 -21.52 0.41
C ILE A 589 -30.79 -22.24 -0.47
N PHE A 590 -31.30 -21.58 -1.50
CA PHE A 590 -32.40 -22.01 -2.38
C PHE A 590 -31.98 -21.99 -3.85
N PRO A 591 -31.05 -22.87 -4.27
CA PRO A 591 -30.49 -22.85 -5.64
C PRO A 591 -31.54 -23.10 -6.73
N ASN A 592 -32.66 -23.76 -6.38
CA ASN A 592 -33.75 -24.07 -7.31
C ASN A 592 -34.76 -22.92 -7.45
N GLY A 593 -34.54 -21.75 -6.86
CA GLY A 593 -35.43 -20.61 -6.96
C GLY A 593 -36.67 -20.65 -6.05
N GLU A 594 -36.66 -21.47 -5.02
CA GLU A 594 -37.73 -21.46 -3.99
C GLU A 594 -37.73 -20.10 -3.27
N SER A 595 -38.93 -19.65 -2.89
CA SER A 595 -39.06 -18.41 -2.10
C SER A 595 -38.45 -18.59 -0.69
N PRO A 596 -37.52 -17.73 -0.26
CA PRO A 596 -37.01 -17.74 1.09
C PRO A 596 -37.97 -17.13 2.12
N ILE A 597 -38.97 -16.36 1.68
CA ILE A 597 -39.90 -15.64 2.57
C ILE A 597 -40.75 -16.62 3.36
N GLY A 598 -40.85 -16.41 4.69
CA GLY A 598 -41.52 -17.26 5.66
C GLY A 598 -40.72 -18.48 6.10
N LYS A 599 -39.54 -18.73 5.51
CA LYS A 599 -38.62 -19.79 5.96
C LYS A 599 -37.88 -19.34 7.21
N LYS A 600 -37.55 -20.28 8.11
CA LYS A 600 -36.77 -19.98 9.32
C LYS A 600 -35.34 -20.40 9.20
N LEU A 601 -34.43 -19.54 9.66
CA LEU A 601 -33.00 -19.79 9.75
C LEU A 601 -32.57 -19.86 11.22
N ILE A 602 -31.67 -20.76 11.54
CA ILE A 602 -30.90 -20.77 12.78
C ILE A 602 -29.61 -20.00 12.50
N THR A 603 -29.30 -18.96 13.29
CA THR A 603 -28.20 -18.07 13.02
C THR A 603 -27.36 -17.79 14.24
N GLY A 604 -26.04 -17.52 14.00
CA GLY A 604 -25.08 -17.19 15.04
C GLY A 604 -24.69 -18.36 15.94
N MET A 605 -23.73 -18.12 16.81
CA MET A 605 -23.26 -19.08 17.80
C MET A 605 -24.31 -19.39 18.89
N ALA A 606 -25.14 -18.41 19.22
CA ALA A 606 -26.26 -18.58 20.14
C ALA A 606 -27.44 -19.33 19.53
N GLN A 607 -27.35 -19.75 18.26
CA GLN A 607 -28.31 -20.57 17.53
C GLN A 607 -29.77 -20.05 17.60
N ARG A 608 -29.94 -18.73 17.44
CA ARG A 608 -31.28 -18.13 17.48
C ARG A 608 -32.01 -18.36 16.16
N GLU A 609 -33.25 -18.76 16.26
CA GLU A 609 -34.17 -18.89 15.12
C GLU A 609 -34.71 -17.51 14.73
N GLY A 610 -34.88 -17.26 13.43
CA GLY A 610 -35.55 -16.09 12.89
C GLY A 610 -36.18 -16.36 11.54
N GLU A 611 -37.32 -15.74 11.28
CA GLU A 611 -38.06 -15.87 10.03
C GLU A 611 -37.54 -14.90 8.97
N VAL A 612 -37.34 -15.36 7.74
CA VAL A 612 -36.96 -14.54 6.62
C VAL A 612 -38.16 -13.74 6.16
N VAL A 613 -38.15 -12.41 6.36
CA VAL A 613 -39.25 -11.50 6.00
C VAL A 613 -39.00 -10.69 4.75
N GLY A 614 -37.74 -10.62 4.32
CA GLY A 614 -37.35 -9.83 3.14
C GLY A 614 -36.12 -10.34 2.43
N VAL A 615 -36.04 -10.04 1.13
CA VAL A 615 -34.85 -10.25 0.30
C VAL A 615 -34.50 -8.92 -0.37
N ILE A 616 -33.24 -8.51 -0.26
CA ILE A 616 -32.73 -7.27 -0.87
C ILE A 616 -31.82 -7.58 -2.06
N ALA A 617 -31.64 -6.59 -2.91
CA ALA A 617 -30.67 -6.65 -3.98
C ALA A 617 -29.25 -6.80 -3.45
N ASP A 618 -28.41 -7.51 -4.19
CA ASP A 618 -26.98 -7.58 -3.91
C ASP A 618 -26.32 -6.22 -4.02
N HIS A 619 -25.34 -5.95 -3.17
CA HIS A 619 -24.52 -4.75 -3.19
C HIS A 619 -23.10 -5.05 -2.70
N HIS A 620 -22.15 -4.15 -3.00
CA HIS A 620 -20.75 -4.30 -2.58
C HIS A 620 -20.58 -3.77 -1.15
N SER A 621 -20.63 -4.64 -0.15
CA SER A 621 -20.47 -4.25 1.26
C SER A 621 -19.02 -4.29 1.74
N VAL A 622 -18.20 -5.22 1.20
CA VAL A 622 -16.82 -5.47 1.66
C VAL A 622 -15.80 -4.67 0.83
N SER A 623 -15.91 -4.75 -0.49
CA SER A 623 -14.99 -4.12 -1.45
C SER A 623 -15.68 -3.98 -2.79
N LEU A 624 -15.41 -2.89 -3.50
CA LEU A 624 -15.92 -2.68 -4.87
C LEU A 624 -15.36 -3.71 -5.87
N ALA A 625 -14.20 -4.30 -5.56
CA ALA A 625 -13.56 -5.29 -6.41
C ALA A 625 -14.06 -6.74 -6.17
N ALA A 626 -14.69 -7.01 -5.03
CA ALA A 626 -15.18 -8.34 -4.70
C ALA A 626 -16.64 -8.51 -5.16
N ALA A 627 -16.99 -9.72 -5.59
CA ALA A 627 -18.39 -10.05 -5.83
C ALA A 627 -19.20 -9.96 -4.53
N PRO A 628 -20.51 -9.64 -4.60
CA PRO A 628 -21.39 -9.64 -3.44
C PRO A 628 -21.36 -10.99 -2.71
N THR A 629 -21.18 -10.93 -1.40
CA THR A 629 -21.15 -12.11 -0.51
C THR A 629 -22.51 -12.34 0.13
N PRO A 630 -22.79 -13.56 0.64
CA PRO A 630 -23.99 -13.81 1.43
C PRO A 630 -24.06 -12.90 2.66
N GLU A 631 -25.22 -12.25 2.86
CA GLU A 631 -25.47 -11.31 3.94
C GLU A 631 -26.80 -11.56 4.61
N MET A 632 -26.85 -11.37 5.93
CA MET A 632 -28.06 -11.45 6.74
C MET A 632 -28.16 -10.24 7.67
N TYR A 633 -29.38 -9.71 7.75
CA TYR A 633 -29.67 -8.47 8.46
C TYR A 633 -30.63 -8.77 9.60
N TYR A 634 -30.44 -8.10 10.72
CA TYR A 634 -31.28 -8.18 11.91
C TYR A 634 -31.73 -6.79 12.34
N PRO A 635 -32.95 -6.66 12.92
CA PRO A 635 -33.36 -5.39 13.49
C PRO A 635 -32.50 -5.04 14.70
N VAL A 636 -31.90 -3.84 14.70
CA VAL A 636 -31.11 -3.32 15.81
C VAL A 636 -31.93 -3.17 17.08
N PHE A 637 -33.24 -3.02 16.94
CA PHE A 637 -34.16 -2.94 18.07
C PHE A 637 -34.38 -4.29 18.77
N GLN A 638 -34.23 -5.42 18.03
CA GLN A 638 -34.30 -6.77 18.60
C GLN A 638 -32.97 -7.28 19.17
N ARG A 639 -31.84 -6.80 18.62
CA ARG A 639 -30.50 -7.25 18.98
C ARG A 639 -29.63 -6.00 19.16
N GLY A 640 -29.17 -5.74 20.34
CA GLY A 640 -28.28 -4.62 20.59
C GLY A 640 -26.84 -4.88 20.17
N GLU A 641 -26.14 -3.84 19.72
CA GLU A 641 -24.70 -3.77 19.51
C GLU A 641 -24.19 -2.46 20.10
N ASN A 642 -23.01 -2.45 20.74
CA ASN A 642 -22.47 -1.25 21.36
C ASN A 642 -21.65 -0.37 20.40
N PHE A 643 -21.61 -0.68 19.11
CA PHE A 643 -21.00 0.16 18.08
C PHE A 643 -21.95 0.24 16.90
N ILE A 644 -22.38 1.48 16.54
CA ILE A 644 -23.33 1.65 15.45
C ILE A 644 -23.06 2.95 14.68
N GLY A 645 -23.23 2.90 13.35
CA GLY A 645 -23.21 4.05 12.46
C GLY A 645 -24.59 4.68 12.34
N ILE A 646 -24.62 5.99 12.30
CA ILE A 646 -25.77 6.84 12.00
C ILE A 646 -25.67 7.23 10.53
N LEU A 647 -26.71 6.94 9.76
CA LEU A 647 -26.83 7.29 8.33
C LEU A 647 -28.01 8.22 8.14
N ILE A 648 -27.81 9.39 7.52
CA ILE A 648 -28.90 10.35 7.25
C ILE A 648 -28.81 10.84 5.83
N ARG A 649 -29.85 10.58 5.02
CA ARG A 649 -29.97 11.11 3.68
C ARG A 649 -30.54 12.53 3.70
N THR A 650 -29.91 13.43 2.96
CA THR A 650 -30.32 14.84 2.80
C THR A 650 -30.14 15.30 1.35
N ASP A 651 -30.87 16.36 0.94
CA ASP A 651 -30.58 17.05 -0.31
C ASP A 651 -29.52 18.15 -0.16
N GLY A 652 -29.23 18.53 1.08
CA GLY A 652 -28.19 19.50 1.38
C GLY A 652 -26.79 18.89 1.45
N ASN A 653 -25.83 19.65 2.02
CA ASN A 653 -24.51 19.12 2.33
C ASN A 653 -24.59 18.15 3.52
N PRO A 654 -24.29 16.84 3.33
CA PRO A 654 -24.41 15.87 4.41
C PRO A 654 -23.49 16.20 5.60
N ALA A 655 -22.25 16.65 5.34
CA ALA A 655 -21.30 16.98 6.40
C ALA A 655 -21.78 18.11 7.34
N ALA A 656 -22.65 19.00 6.85
CA ALA A 656 -23.24 20.07 7.64
C ALA A 656 -24.24 19.59 8.71
N LEU A 657 -24.66 18.31 8.65
CA LEU A 657 -25.56 17.73 9.65
C LEU A 657 -24.84 17.37 10.97
N ALA A 658 -23.51 17.31 11.00
CA ALA A 658 -22.76 16.86 12.17
C ALA A 658 -23.11 17.61 13.49
N PRO A 659 -23.24 18.93 13.51
CA PRO A 659 -23.69 19.65 14.73
C PRO A 659 -25.11 19.25 15.17
N SER A 660 -26.04 19.11 14.24
CA SER A 660 -27.43 18.74 14.54
C SER A 660 -27.54 17.29 15.04
N VAL A 661 -26.75 16.38 14.46
CA VAL A 661 -26.65 14.98 14.92
C VAL A 661 -26.06 14.93 16.31
N ARG A 662 -25.02 15.73 16.59
CA ARG A 662 -24.41 15.83 17.93
C ARG A 662 -25.40 16.37 18.96
N ALA A 663 -26.18 17.38 18.62
CA ALA A 663 -27.23 17.91 19.49
C ALA A 663 -28.33 16.86 19.75
N ALA A 664 -28.82 16.19 18.73
CA ALA A 664 -29.82 15.14 18.86
C ALA A 664 -29.34 13.96 19.72
N LEU A 665 -28.06 13.59 19.60
CA LEU A 665 -27.44 12.56 20.42
C LEU A 665 -27.31 13.00 21.89
N HIS A 666 -26.88 14.25 22.11
CA HIS A 666 -26.77 14.84 23.47
C HIS A 666 -28.12 14.90 24.16
N ASP A 667 -29.22 15.18 23.45
CA ASP A 667 -30.59 15.21 24.01
C ASP A 667 -31.03 13.81 24.47
N VAL A 668 -30.52 12.73 23.83
CA VAL A 668 -30.85 11.34 24.20
C VAL A 668 -29.94 10.84 25.32
N ASP A 669 -28.63 11.10 25.17
CA ASP A 669 -27.59 10.75 26.15
C ASP A 669 -26.34 11.62 25.95
N ALA A 670 -26.10 12.55 26.88
CA ALA A 670 -24.96 13.47 26.81
C ALA A 670 -23.59 12.80 27.00
N GLY A 671 -23.57 11.55 27.51
CA GLY A 671 -22.35 10.78 27.73
C GLY A 671 -21.80 10.10 26.49
N ILE A 672 -22.53 10.12 25.35
CA ILE A 672 -22.15 9.41 24.14
C ILE A 672 -21.69 10.40 23.07
N PRO A 673 -20.39 10.44 22.70
CA PRO A 673 -19.90 11.32 21.66
C PRO A 673 -20.18 10.79 20.25
N LEU A 674 -20.40 11.70 19.30
CA LEU A 674 -20.40 11.39 17.86
C LEU A 674 -18.95 11.36 17.35
N THR A 675 -18.55 10.23 16.77
CA THR A 675 -17.20 10.01 16.24
C THR A 675 -17.19 9.89 14.73
N ASN A 676 -16.05 10.26 14.13
CA ASN A 676 -15.81 10.21 12.69
C ASN A 676 -16.98 10.75 11.84
N PRO A 677 -17.53 11.96 12.16
CA PRO A 677 -18.59 12.53 11.34
C PRO A 677 -18.07 12.89 9.94
N GLY A 678 -18.72 12.39 8.92
CA GLY A 678 -18.36 12.57 7.52
C GLY A 678 -19.52 12.22 6.58
N THR A 679 -19.20 11.69 5.43
CA THR A 679 -20.18 11.28 4.42
C THR A 679 -19.99 9.81 4.04
N MET A 680 -21.03 9.18 3.54
CA MET A 680 -20.92 7.84 2.99
C MET A 680 -19.99 7.78 1.76
N GLN A 681 -19.83 8.90 1.05
CA GLN A 681 -18.88 9.02 -0.06
C GLN A 681 -17.42 8.89 0.44
N ASP A 682 -17.11 9.42 1.64
CA ASP A 682 -15.76 9.29 2.22
C ASP A 682 -15.36 7.82 2.40
N PHE A 683 -16.31 6.92 2.74
CA PHE A 683 -16.04 5.48 2.83
C PHE A 683 -15.74 4.86 1.45
N VAL A 684 -16.48 5.28 0.42
CA VAL A 684 -16.22 4.84 -0.97
C VAL A 684 -14.82 5.30 -1.38
N ASP A 685 -14.49 6.57 -1.16
CA ASP A 685 -13.20 7.14 -1.52
C ASP A 685 -12.05 6.48 -0.75
N GLN A 686 -12.24 6.25 0.55
CA GLN A 686 -11.26 5.59 1.42
C GLN A 686 -11.02 4.12 1.01
N SER A 687 -12.06 3.41 0.57
CA SER A 687 -11.91 2.02 0.09
C SER A 687 -11.05 1.91 -1.17
N MET A 688 -10.85 3.00 -1.90
CA MET A 688 -10.05 3.08 -3.13
C MET A 688 -8.70 3.80 -2.93
N ALA A 689 -8.46 4.42 -1.78
CA ALA A 689 -7.34 5.34 -1.56
C ALA A 689 -5.96 4.70 -1.76
N ASP A 690 -5.74 3.48 -1.28
CA ASP A 690 -4.48 2.75 -1.46
C ASP A 690 -4.17 2.52 -2.94
N ARG A 691 -5.19 2.18 -3.73
CA ARG A 691 -5.03 1.97 -5.18
C ARG A 691 -4.81 3.30 -5.91
N GLN A 692 -5.49 4.36 -5.50
CA GLN A 692 -5.32 5.69 -6.06
C GLN A 692 -3.91 6.23 -5.82
N LEU A 693 -3.34 6.07 -4.63
CA LEU A 693 -1.98 6.47 -4.32
C LEU A 693 -0.97 5.73 -5.21
N THR A 694 -1.09 4.40 -5.27
CA THR A 694 -0.23 3.55 -6.11
C THR A 694 -0.29 3.96 -7.58
N MET A 695 -1.50 4.17 -8.10
CA MET A 695 -1.73 4.62 -9.47
C MET A 695 -1.09 5.99 -9.73
N THR A 696 -1.28 6.95 -8.82
CA THR A 696 -0.71 8.30 -8.93
C THR A 696 0.82 8.25 -9.03
N LEU A 697 1.48 7.47 -8.18
CA LEU A 697 2.93 7.29 -8.22
C LEU A 697 3.39 6.67 -9.55
N LEU A 698 2.69 5.65 -10.04
CA LEU A 698 3.02 5.01 -11.33
C LEU A 698 2.81 5.95 -12.52
N VAL A 699 1.77 6.79 -12.50
CA VAL A 699 1.55 7.83 -13.53
C VAL A 699 2.71 8.83 -13.55
N LEU A 700 3.18 9.26 -12.38
CA LEU A 700 4.34 10.14 -12.28
C LEU A 700 5.61 9.47 -12.83
N PHE A 701 5.85 8.20 -12.50
CA PHE A 701 7.02 7.47 -13.01
C PHE A 701 6.92 7.20 -14.51
N ALA A 702 5.74 6.87 -15.03
CA ALA A 702 5.51 6.70 -16.46
C ALA A 702 5.69 8.01 -17.24
N GLY A 703 5.19 9.11 -16.70
CA GLY A 703 5.42 10.45 -17.24
C GLY A 703 6.90 10.82 -17.27
N LEU A 704 7.62 10.56 -16.18
CA LEU A 704 9.07 10.78 -16.08
C LEU A 704 9.84 9.91 -17.10
N ALA A 705 9.48 8.63 -17.21
CA ALA A 705 10.07 7.73 -18.20
C ALA A 705 9.84 8.21 -19.63
N LEU A 706 8.64 8.72 -19.95
CA LEU A 706 8.30 9.26 -21.26
C LEU A 706 9.13 10.52 -21.59
N ILE A 707 9.30 11.42 -20.62
CA ILE A 707 10.15 12.62 -20.76
C ILE A 707 11.59 12.19 -21.01
N LEU A 708 12.11 11.27 -20.21
CA LEU A 708 13.48 10.78 -20.37
C LEU A 708 13.66 10.08 -21.73
N ALA A 709 12.73 9.23 -22.16
CA ALA A 709 12.77 8.58 -23.48
C ALA A 709 12.75 9.60 -24.62
N THR A 710 11.97 10.68 -24.50
CA THR A 710 11.95 11.77 -25.47
C THR A 710 13.31 12.45 -25.58
N LEU A 711 13.94 12.73 -24.44
CA LEU A 711 15.29 13.31 -24.38
C LEU A 711 16.35 12.36 -24.95
N GLY A 712 16.23 11.05 -24.72
CA GLY A 712 17.10 10.03 -25.26
C GLY A 712 17.06 9.97 -26.78
N VAL A 713 15.86 9.87 -27.36
CA VAL A 713 15.67 9.91 -28.80
C VAL A 713 16.23 11.20 -29.40
N TYR A 714 15.91 12.36 -28.81
CA TYR A 714 16.41 13.64 -29.27
C TYR A 714 17.94 13.70 -29.25
N SER A 715 18.57 13.29 -28.15
CA SER A 715 20.03 13.37 -27.95
C SER A 715 20.79 12.49 -28.95
N VAL A 716 20.31 11.25 -29.16
CA VAL A 716 20.92 10.31 -30.13
C VAL A 716 20.75 10.82 -31.56
N MET A 717 19.58 11.33 -31.93
CA MET A 717 19.32 11.84 -33.26
C MET A 717 20.09 13.14 -33.54
N ALA A 718 20.12 14.07 -32.60
CA ALA A 718 20.89 15.32 -32.72
C ALA A 718 22.40 15.05 -32.92
N TYR A 719 22.93 14.07 -32.17
CA TYR A 719 24.33 13.66 -32.35
C TYR A 719 24.57 12.98 -33.72
N THR A 720 23.67 12.07 -34.14
CA THR A 720 23.78 11.37 -35.44
C THR A 720 23.78 12.35 -36.61
N VAL A 721 22.94 13.39 -36.53
CA VAL A 721 22.89 14.48 -37.51
C VAL A 721 24.21 15.28 -37.52
N ALA A 722 24.71 15.68 -36.34
CA ALA A 722 25.96 16.43 -36.21
C ALA A 722 27.16 15.64 -36.76
N GLN A 723 27.20 14.30 -36.58
CA GLN A 723 28.27 13.45 -37.09
C GLN A 723 28.25 13.33 -38.61
N ARG A 724 27.04 13.34 -39.22
CA ARG A 724 26.84 13.22 -40.68
C ARG A 724 26.65 14.54 -41.37
N SER A 725 26.99 15.68 -40.75
CA SER A 725 26.79 17.00 -41.34
C SER A 725 27.51 17.17 -42.68
N ALA A 726 28.75 16.67 -42.80
CA ALA A 726 29.52 16.70 -44.07
C ALA A 726 28.85 15.84 -45.15
N GLU A 727 28.41 14.59 -44.82
CA GLU A 727 27.69 13.73 -45.77
C GLU A 727 26.39 14.37 -46.25
N ILE A 728 25.63 14.96 -45.30
CA ILE A 728 24.39 15.68 -45.57
C ILE A 728 24.67 16.91 -46.45
N GLY A 729 25.72 17.66 -46.14
CA GLY A 729 26.15 18.83 -46.92
C GLY A 729 26.48 18.44 -48.37
N ILE A 730 27.24 17.33 -48.60
CA ILE A 730 27.55 16.86 -49.91
C ILE A 730 26.28 16.44 -50.68
N ARG A 731 25.35 15.72 -50.07
CA ARG A 731 24.06 15.35 -50.67
C ARG A 731 23.22 16.57 -51.05
N MET A 732 23.19 17.57 -50.18
CA MET A 732 22.50 18.87 -50.45
C MET A 732 23.14 19.61 -51.62
N ALA A 733 24.48 19.66 -51.67
CA ALA A 733 25.23 20.25 -52.79
C ALA A 733 24.97 19.51 -54.12
N LEU A 734 24.72 18.17 -54.09
CA LEU A 734 24.36 17.35 -55.24
C LEU A 734 22.83 17.42 -55.56
N GLY A 735 22.08 18.32 -54.96
CA GLY A 735 20.65 18.55 -55.29
C GLY A 735 19.62 17.75 -54.47
N ALA A 736 20.01 17.14 -53.34
CA ALA A 736 19.02 16.49 -52.47
C ALA A 736 18.08 17.53 -51.83
N ARG A 737 16.75 17.30 -51.88
CA ARG A 737 15.76 18.18 -51.28
C ARG A 737 15.79 18.09 -49.74
N ALA A 738 15.59 19.22 -49.04
CA ALA A 738 15.51 19.28 -47.59
C ALA A 738 14.56 18.23 -46.96
N VAL A 739 13.44 17.93 -47.65
CA VAL A 739 12.46 16.94 -47.23
C VAL A 739 13.05 15.52 -47.22
N ASN A 740 13.90 15.15 -48.17
CA ASN A 740 14.53 13.83 -48.26
C ASN A 740 15.50 13.62 -47.07
N VAL A 741 16.21 14.67 -46.66
CA VAL A 741 17.10 14.64 -45.51
C VAL A 741 16.29 14.50 -44.21
N GLN A 742 15.19 15.26 -44.08
CA GLN A 742 14.27 15.13 -42.91
C GLN A 742 13.68 13.71 -42.79
N GLN A 743 13.16 13.16 -43.93
CA GLN A 743 12.60 11.83 -43.94
C GLN A 743 13.63 10.76 -43.57
N MET A 744 14.88 10.91 -44.01
CA MET A 744 15.96 9.99 -43.66
C MET A 744 16.20 9.94 -42.15
N VAL A 745 16.29 11.10 -41.49
CA VAL A 745 16.51 11.20 -40.04
C VAL A 745 15.31 10.62 -39.29
N ILE A 746 14.09 11.03 -39.63
CA ILE A 746 12.87 10.54 -39.00
C ILE A 746 12.73 9.04 -39.14
N ARG A 747 12.95 8.48 -40.39
CA ARG A 747 12.87 7.04 -40.65
C ARG A 747 13.86 6.24 -39.79
N GLN A 748 15.07 6.79 -39.55
CA GLN A 748 16.07 6.12 -38.73
C GLN A 748 15.62 6.06 -37.25
N GLY A 749 15.12 7.19 -36.67
CA GLY A 749 14.61 7.23 -35.31
C GLY A 749 13.37 6.35 -35.12
N THR A 750 12.43 6.41 -36.06
CA THR A 750 11.21 5.57 -36.02
C THR A 750 11.53 4.07 -36.10
N LYS A 751 12.56 3.67 -36.92
CA LYS A 751 12.99 2.28 -36.95
C LYS A 751 13.50 1.77 -35.61
N LEU A 752 14.31 2.59 -34.89
CA LEU A 752 14.80 2.23 -33.57
C LEU A 752 13.67 2.17 -32.56
N ALA A 753 12.72 3.11 -32.64
CA ALA A 753 11.54 3.11 -31.79
C ALA A 753 10.67 1.86 -32.03
N PHE A 754 10.46 1.48 -33.28
CA PHE A 754 9.69 0.29 -33.62
C PHE A 754 10.30 -1.00 -33.05
N VAL A 755 11.63 -1.15 -33.14
CA VAL A 755 12.33 -2.31 -32.55
C VAL A 755 12.20 -2.29 -31.03
N GLY A 756 12.34 -1.11 -30.38
CA GLY A 756 12.15 -0.94 -28.94
C GLY A 756 10.73 -1.31 -28.50
N ILE A 757 9.70 -0.87 -29.25
CA ILE A 757 8.30 -1.22 -29.00
C ILE A 757 8.08 -2.73 -29.12
N LEU A 758 8.62 -3.40 -30.14
CA LEU A 758 8.47 -4.86 -30.29
C LEU A 758 9.05 -5.63 -29.10
N ILE A 759 10.24 -5.22 -28.62
CA ILE A 759 10.85 -5.81 -27.41
C ILE A 759 10.01 -5.47 -26.19
N GLY A 760 9.52 -4.23 -26.12
CA GLY A 760 8.65 -3.76 -25.04
C GLY A 760 7.32 -4.52 -24.98
N VAL A 761 6.71 -4.85 -26.12
CA VAL A 761 5.50 -5.69 -26.20
C VAL A 761 5.76 -7.07 -25.62
N ALA A 762 6.87 -7.72 -26.00
CA ALA A 762 7.22 -9.03 -25.45
C ALA A 762 7.45 -8.97 -23.94
N GLY A 763 8.18 -7.94 -23.45
CA GLY A 763 8.41 -7.72 -22.04
C GLY A 763 7.12 -7.41 -21.25
N ALA A 764 6.23 -6.58 -21.82
CA ALA A 764 4.95 -6.26 -21.21
C ALA A 764 4.05 -7.50 -21.11
N LEU A 765 3.95 -8.32 -22.15
CA LEU A 765 3.16 -9.55 -22.13
C LEU A 765 3.66 -10.55 -21.08
N ALA A 766 4.98 -10.65 -20.89
CA ALA A 766 5.55 -11.50 -19.83
C ALA A 766 5.22 -10.95 -18.43
N LEU A 767 5.37 -9.65 -18.22
CA LEU A 767 5.15 -9.02 -16.91
C LEU A 767 3.67 -8.95 -16.52
N THR A 768 2.78 -8.70 -17.50
CA THR A 768 1.34 -8.55 -17.21
C THR A 768 0.68 -9.86 -16.78
N GLN A 769 1.27 -11.02 -17.10
CA GLN A 769 0.81 -12.30 -16.54
C GLN A 769 0.97 -12.36 -15.00
N LEU A 770 2.03 -11.75 -14.47
CA LEU A 770 2.26 -11.66 -13.02
C LEU A 770 1.33 -10.64 -12.35
N MET A 771 0.75 -9.73 -13.13
CA MET A 771 -0.11 -8.64 -12.63
C MET A 771 -1.61 -8.96 -12.63
N ASN A 772 -2.03 -10.14 -13.07
CA ASN A 772 -3.45 -10.49 -13.15
C ASN A 772 -4.22 -10.31 -11.84
N ALA A 773 -3.56 -10.51 -10.71
CA ALA A 773 -4.15 -10.31 -9.37
C ALA A 773 -4.48 -8.83 -9.05
N PHE A 774 -3.88 -7.87 -9.76
CA PHE A 774 -4.09 -6.43 -9.56
C PHE A 774 -5.10 -5.83 -10.54
N LEU A 775 -5.46 -6.58 -11.59
CA LEU A 775 -6.34 -6.08 -12.64
C LEU A 775 -7.78 -6.45 -12.34
N PHE A 776 -8.64 -5.44 -12.27
CA PHE A 776 -10.08 -5.60 -12.11
C PHE A 776 -10.76 -5.42 -13.48
N GLU A 777 -11.42 -6.45 -13.99
CA GLU A 777 -12.17 -6.47 -15.26
C GLU A 777 -11.37 -5.97 -16.50
N VAL A 778 -10.05 -5.91 -16.42
CA VAL A 778 -9.17 -5.54 -17.53
C VAL A 778 -8.38 -6.76 -17.99
N ARG A 779 -8.38 -7.04 -19.29
CA ARG A 779 -7.51 -8.07 -19.83
C ARG A 779 -6.06 -7.58 -19.86
N ALA A 780 -5.14 -8.36 -19.30
CA ALA A 780 -3.71 -8.03 -19.28
C ALA A 780 -3.12 -7.79 -20.68
N ALA A 781 -3.66 -8.42 -21.71
CA ALA A 781 -3.27 -8.28 -23.11
C ALA A 781 -4.35 -7.54 -23.92
N ASP A 782 -4.85 -6.38 -23.45
CA ASP A 782 -5.83 -5.58 -24.20
C ASP A 782 -5.18 -4.95 -25.45
N PRO A 783 -5.57 -5.37 -26.69
CA PRO A 783 -4.93 -4.90 -27.91
C PRO A 783 -5.04 -3.40 -28.12
N LEU A 784 -6.11 -2.76 -27.64
CA LEU A 784 -6.33 -1.33 -27.80
C LEU A 784 -5.33 -0.52 -26.98
N ILE A 785 -5.04 -0.94 -25.76
CA ILE A 785 -4.05 -0.30 -24.89
C ILE A 785 -2.66 -0.43 -25.51
N TYR A 786 -2.28 -1.64 -25.98
CA TYR A 786 -1.00 -1.86 -26.64
C TYR A 786 -0.84 -1.02 -27.90
N LEU A 787 -1.90 -0.93 -28.73
CA LEU A 787 -1.89 -0.11 -29.94
C LEU A 787 -1.78 1.39 -29.61
N ALA A 788 -2.55 1.88 -28.64
CA ALA A 788 -2.56 3.28 -28.24
C ALA A 788 -1.18 3.73 -27.72
N ILE A 789 -0.57 2.93 -26.85
CA ILE A 789 0.78 3.22 -26.31
C ILE A 789 1.85 3.11 -27.40
N SER A 790 1.74 2.15 -28.31
CA SER A 790 2.64 2.05 -29.48
C SER A 790 2.54 3.31 -30.35
N ALA A 791 1.33 3.73 -30.67
CA ALA A 791 1.09 4.93 -31.47
C ALA A 791 1.63 6.20 -30.77
N MET A 792 1.40 6.32 -29.48
CA MET A 792 1.90 7.44 -28.65
C MET A 792 3.44 7.49 -28.66
N LEU A 793 4.13 6.37 -28.42
CA LEU A 793 5.60 6.33 -28.44
C LEU A 793 6.18 6.60 -29.85
N VAL A 794 5.54 6.14 -30.89
CA VAL A 794 5.92 6.48 -32.28
C VAL A 794 5.77 7.99 -32.51
N ALA A 795 4.65 8.58 -32.09
CA ALA A 795 4.43 10.03 -32.20
C ALA A 795 5.49 10.83 -31.43
N VAL A 796 5.82 10.39 -30.21
CA VAL A 796 6.89 10.99 -29.39
C VAL A 796 8.26 10.87 -30.07
N ALA A 797 8.58 9.70 -30.62
CA ALA A 797 9.84 9.49 -31.34
C ALA A 797 9.93 10.37 -32.58
N VAL A 798 8.86 10.49 -33.37
CA VAL A 798 8.79 11.37 -34.53
C VAL A 798 8.97 12.83 -34.12
N SER A 799 8.27 13.28 -33.07
CA SER A 799 8.37 14.64 -32.55
C SER A 799 9.79 14.97 -32.05
N ALA A 800 10.42 14.04 -31.30
CA ALA A 800 11.79 14.18 -30.84
C ALA A 800 12.81 14.22 -32.00
N CYS A 801 12.58 13.52 -33.10
CA CYS A 801 13.41 13.54 -34.29
C CYS A 801 13.23 14.81 -35.14
N TRP A 802 12.10 15.49 -35.06
CA TRP A 802 11.74 16.60 -35.93
C TRP A 802 12.69 17.79 -35.82
N ILE A 803 13.07 18.20 -34.59
CA ILE A 803 14.01 19.32 -34.39
C ILE A 803 15.40 19.02 -34.97
N PRO A 804 16.05 17.86 -34.68
CA PRO A 804 17.32 17.48 -35.31
C PRO A 804 17.20 17.38 -36.85
N ALA A 805 16.10 16.80 -37.36
CA ALA A 805 15.86 16.68 -38.79
C ALA A 805 15.75 18.04 -39.48
N ARG A 806 15.05 19.02 -38.86
CA ARG A 806 14.94 20.38 -39.39
C ARG A 806 16.29 21.09 -39.36
N ARG A 807 17.12 20.88 -38.34
CA ARG A 807 18.50 21.44 -38.29
C ARG A 807 19.38 20.83 -39.39
N ALA A 808 19.29 19.52 -39.61
CA ALA A 808 19.98 18.82 -40.69
C ALA A 808 19.66 19.39 -42.09
N ALA A 809 18.38 19.69 -42.30
CA ALA A 809 17.87 20.22 -43.59
C ALA A 809 18.23 21.71 -43.84
N ARG A 810 18.80 22.42 -42.83
CA ARG A 810 19.24 23.83 -42.94
C ARG A 810 20.76 24.00 -42.92
N VAL A 811 21.52 22.91 -43.01
CA VAL A 811 22.98 22.96 -43.10
C VAL A 811 23.40 23.63 -44.41
N ASP A 812 24.21 24.70 -44.31
CA ASP A 812 24.79 25.34 -45.50
C ASP A 812 25.83 24.41 -46.13
N PRO A 813 25.64 23.98 -47.40
CA PRO A 813 26.58 23.09 -48.08
C PRO A 813 28.03 23.63 -48.11
N MET A 814 28.21 24.95 -48.26
CA MET A 814 29.56 25.56 -48.33
C MET A 814 30.29 25.50 -47.01
N GLN A 815 29.58 25.78 -45.88
CA GLN A 815 30.17 25.68 -44.54
C GLN A 815 30.47 24.21 -44.12
N ALA A 816 29.65 23.24 -44.58
CA ALA A 816 29.88 21.84 -44.32
C ALA A 816 31.11 21.26 -45.08
N LEU A 817 31.44 21.79 -46.26
CA LEU A 817 32.62 21.42 -47.00
C LEU A 817 33.91 22.05 -46.47
N HIS A 818 33.86 23.25 -45.83
CA HIS A 818 35.02 23.93 -45.21
C HIS A 818 35.36 23.34 -43.83
N SER A 819 34.43 22.65 -43.17
CA SER A 819 34.62 22.01 -41.86
C SER A 819 35.02 20.55 -41.90
N ALA A 820 35.07 19.94 -43.11
CA ALA A 820 35.53 18.58 -43.40
C ALA A 820 37.02 18.54 -43.69
#